data_b0c593f6def92ce40a6d0ed280a6bb60
#
_entry.id   b0c593f6def92ce40a6d0ed280a6bb60
#
_cell.length_a   1.000
_cell.length_b   1.000
_cell.length_c   1.000
_cell.angle_alpha   90.00
_cell.angle_beta   90.00
_cell.angle_gamma   90.00
#
_symmetry.space_group_name_H-M   'P 1'
#
loop_
_entity.id
_entity.type
_entity.pdbx_description
1 polymer ?
#
loop_
_entity_poly.entity_id
_entity_poly.type
_entity_poly.pdbx_seq_one_letter_code
_entity_poly.pdbx_strand_id
1 'polypeptide(L)'
;MNSAHPASKTSAAVHAYAPFVGRHIGPREDEIQEMLGKLGYASLDELTQRVIPERIQDLSPMHLAEALSEEEALAQLHQIASKNRILKSWIGAGYYNAYLPKVLQRNVLENPAWYTAYTPYQPEISQGRLEVLFYYQTMVCELTGMDIANASLLDEATAAAEAMAFALRNAKTGKRFLISKWCHPQTIDVVRTRAAALDVQVVEFDETLGPDSWENVFGVLAQYPTTDGRVLCPKDWIASAKKHSVLVILASDLLSLMLLESPGALGADVAVGSSQRFGIPLGFGGPHAAFFATRDSLKRTIPGRLVGQSIDRHGNRAYRLALQTREQHIRREKATSNICTAQALLAILATLYACYHGPEGLRQIALRAHRKTSRLFRTLKAAGLKCKSDRFFDTLAIEVPGRADALVQAAVNLGINLRKLDADTLGVSFDETTTDQDVALVAKALGIEQLHHDDSSILQEDTFRSDDVLTQEVFHRYRSETEMMRYVRSLSDKDIALDRAMIPLGSCTMKLNSASELTGVTWPEFNAIHPLAPADQTEGYRILIDQLEAMLCEATGYDEISLQPNAGSQGEYAGLLAIMQYHESQGQGDRNICLIPSSAHGTNPASAQMANMQVVVVACDSQGNVDLMDLDQKIQQYGTKIAAIMITYPSTHGVFEEGVTAICEKVHAVGGQVYIDGANLNALVGVARPGKFGGDVSHLNLHKTFCIPHGGGGPGVGPVGVKKHLAPFLPRDGVHTHRRGPMVSASAFGSASILPISWMYIRMMGAEGLKRATQVAILSANYVAWKLKDYYPILYTGNDGLIAHECIIDTRPMDRDAHIGVDDIAKRLIDYGFHAPTMSFPVGGTLMIEPTESESLQELERFCRAMILIHSEYLKVRSGEWDPSNNPLKNAPHTLQDILSESGLGYPRELAAVPDRESKGSKYWPSVARIDNVYGDRNLVCACPPMSSYEPPNQP
;
A
#
# COMPACT_ATOMS: atom_id res chain seq x y z
N MET A 1 -61.06 -25.78 -27.53
CA MET A 1 -61.28 -24.34 -27.63
C MET A 1 -59.99 -23.67 -27.11
N ASN A 2 -59.23 -23.19 -28.06
CA ASN A 2 -57.97 -22.47 -27.79
C ASN A 2 -58.25 -21.07 -27.28
N SER A 3 -57.65 -20.67 -26.15
CA SER A 3 -57.52 -19.27 -25.80
C SER A 3 -56.06 -18.91 -25.83
N ALA A 4 -55.62 -18.25 -26.90
CA ALA A 4 -54.34 -17.63 -27.06
C ALA A 4 -54.32 -16.35 -26.21
N HIS A 5 -53.34 -16.24 -25.31
CA HIS A 5 -52.97 -14.95 -24.70
C HIS A 5 -52.13 -14.12 -25.68
N PRO A 6 -52.44 -12.83 -25.84
CA PRO A 6 -51.64 -11.98 -26.69
C PRO A 6 -50.30 -11.66 -25.97
N ALA A 7 -49.19 -12.00 -26.65
CA ALA A 7 -47.86 -11.54 -26.26
C ALA A 7 -47.80 -10.00 -26.41
N SER A 8 -47.66 -9.29 -25.33
CA SER A 8 -47.37 -7.86 -25.35
C SER A 8 -45.98 -7.62 -25.91
N LYS A 9 -45.90 -7.00 -27.07
CA LYS A 9 -44.68 -6.44 -27.63
C LYS A 9 -44.34 -5.17 -26.86
N THR A 10 -43.53 -5.24 -25.88
CA THR A 10 -42.73 -4.11 -25.40
C THR A 10 -41.29 -4.34 -25.82
N SER A 11 -40.99 -3.93 -27.05
CA SER A 11 -39.62 -3.73 -27.50
C SER A 11 -39.13 -2.37 -26.94
N ALA A 12 -38.81 -2.29 -25.68
CA ALA A 12 -37.83 -1.36 -25.22
C ALA A 12 -36.47 -1.91 -25.67
N ALA A 13 -35.72 -1.15 -26.44
CA ALA A 13 -34.33 -1.47 -26.72
C ALA A 13 -33.58 -1.52 -25.37
N VAL A 14 -33.46 -2.70 -24.83
CA VAL A 14 -32.55 -2.96 -23.70
C VAL A 14 -31.17 -2.70 -24.28
N HIS A 15 -30.52 -1.60 -23.90
CA HIS A 15 -29.10 -1.45 -24.10
C HIS A 15 -28.44 -2.61 -23.35
N ALA A 16 -28.01 -3.62 -24.08
CA ALA A 16 -27.35 -4.78 -23.54
C ALA A 16 -25.95 -4.32 -23.12
N TYR A 17 -25.80 -3.89 -21.88
CA TYR A 17 -24.49 -3.76 -21.26
C TYR A 17 -23.81 -5.13 -21.24
N ALA A 18 -22.46 -5.13 -21.28
CA ALA A 18 -21.72 -6.36 -21.07
C ALA A 18 -22.18 -7.06 -19.78
N PRO A 19 -22.26 -8.38 -19.76
CA PRO A 19 -22.86 -9.14 -18.65
C PRO A 19 -22.26 -8.81 -17.27
N PHE A 20 -20.95 -8.45 -17.22
CA PHE A 20 -20.26 -8.12 -15.98
C PHE A 20 -20.68 -6.77 -15.38
N VAL A 21 -21.04 -5.78 -16.20
CA VAL A 21 -21.45 -4.45 -15.71
C VAL A 21 -22.58 -4.54 -14.70
N GLY A 22 -23.58 -5.38 -14.99
CA GLY A 22 -24.70 -5.65 -14.09
C GLY A 22 -24.36 -6.51 -12.86
N ARG A 23 -23.12 -7.04 -12.77
CA ARG A 23 -22.58 -7.73 -11.57
C ARG A 23 -21.79 -6.78 -10.68
N HIS A 24 -21.14 -5.79 -11.27
CA HIS A 24 -20.33 -4.81 -10.54
C HIS A 24 -21.18 -3.67 -9.96
N ILE A 25 -22.09 -3.10 -10.76
CA ILE A 25 -22.94 -1.99 -10.32
C ILE A 25 -24.03 -2.50 -9.38
N GLY A 26 -24.10 -1.95 -8.17
CA GLY A 26 -24.99 -2.41 -7.12
C GLY A 26 -26.47 -2.11 -7.38
N PRO A 27 -26.88 -0.85 -7.66
CA PRO A 27 -28.28 -0.52 -7.93
C PRO A 27 -28.74 -1.07 -9.29
N ARG A 28 -29.91 -1.68 -9.32
CA ARG A 28 -30.59 -2.15 -10.54
C ARG A 28 -31.18 -0.96 -11.34
N GLU A 29 -31.58 -1.20 -12.57
CA GLU A 29 -32.12 -0.14 -13.43
C GLU A 29 -33.35 0.55 -12.84
N ASP A 30 -34.28 -0.23 -12.28
CA ASP A 30 -35.46 0.28 -11.60
C ASP A 30 -35.12 1.12 -10.36
N GLU A 31 -34.12 0.70 -9.59
CA GLU A 31 -33.61 1.42 -8.43
C GLU A 31 -32.87 2.71 -8.84
N ILE A 32 -32.08 2.68 -9.92
CA ILE A 32 -31.47 3.89 -10.50
C ILE A 32 -32.52 4.91 -10.89
N GLN A 33 -33.61 4.48 -11.54
CA GLN A 33 -34.69 5.37 -11.90
C GLN A 33 -35.43 5.92 -10.68
N GLU A 34 -35.60 5.11 -9.62
CA GLU A 34 -36.13 5.58 -8.35
C GLU A 34 -35.27 6.68 -7.74
N MET A 35 -33.93 6.45 -7.64
CA MET A 35 -32.97 7.39 -7.08
C MET A 35 -32.97 8.71 -7.88
N LEU A 36 -32.92 8.64 -9.22
CA LEU A 36 -33.01 9.79 -10.10
C LEU A 36 -34.30 10.58 -9.91
N GLY A 37 -35.43 9.90 -9.82
CA GLY A 37 -36.75 10.52 -9.58
C GLY A 37 -36.81 11.28 -8.26
N LYS A 38 -36.14 10.79 -7.19
CA LYS A 38 -36.02 11.50 -5.90
C LYS A 38 -35.17 12.77 -6.00
N LEU A 39 -34.17 12.76 -6.87
CA LEU A 39 -33.31 13.93 -7.13
C LEU A 39 -33.92 14.90 -8.16
N GLY A 40 -34.96 14.50 -8.88
CA GLY A 40 -35.63 15.32 -9.90
C GLY A 40 -35.00 15.26 -11.29
N TYR A 41 -34.27 14.20 -11.63
CA TYR A 41 -33.62 14.01 -12.93
C TYR A 41 -34.24 12.85 -13.70
N ALA A 42 -34.23 12.93 -15.02
CA ALA A 42 -34.80 11.90 -15.89
C ALA A 42 -33.79 10.80 -16.28
N SER A 43 -32.48 11.10 -16.23
CA SER A 43 -31.45 10.16 -16.65
C SER A 43 -30.12 10.39 -15.94
N LEU A 44 -29.22 9.38 -15.97
CA LEU A 44 -27.84 9.49 -15.48
C LEU A 44 -27.05 10.55 -16.26
N ASP A 45 -27.25 10.64 -17.56
CA ASP A 45 -26.56 11.63 -18.39
C ASP A 45 -26.98 13.08 -18.00
N GLU A 46 -28.27 13.31 -17.74
CA GLU A 46 -28.76 14.62 -17.32
C GLU A 46 -28.15 15.02 -15.94
N LEU A 47 -28.19 14.14 -14.97
CA LEU A 47 -27.57 14.37 -13.67
C LEU A 47 -26.08 14.65 -13.82
N THR A 48 -25.36 13.81 -14.55
CA THR A 48 -23.92 13.91 -14.73
C THR A 48 -23.52 15.23 -15.40
N GLN A 49 -24.23 15.63 -16.47
CA GLN A 49 -23.98 16.90 -17.14
C GLN A 49 -24.25 18.10 -16.23
N ARG A 50 -25.14 17.96 -15.27
CA ARG A 50 -25.45 19.05 -14.32
C ARG A 50 -24.41 19.16 -13.20
N VAL A 51 -23.87 18.02 -12.77
CA VAL A 51 -22.85 17.95 -11.70
C VAL A 51 -21.46 18.41 -12.19
N ILE A 52 -21.10 18.04 -13.41
CA ILE A 52 -19.74 18.29 -13.94
C ILE A 52 -19.71 19.67 -14.64
N PRO A 53 -18.73 20.53 -14.33
CA PRO A 53 -18.56 21.82 -15.02
C PRO A 53 -18.44 21.67 -16.54
N GLU A 54 -19.17 22.47 -17.31
CA GLU A 54 -19.23 22.38 -18.76
C GLU A 54 -17.85 22.42 -19.44
N ARG A 55 -16.92 23.23 -18.89
CA ARG A 55 -15.58 23.42 -19.44
C ARG A 55 -14.69 22.20 -19.40
N ILE A 56 -14.98 21.22 -18.52
CA ILE A 56 -14.18 20.01 -18.37
C ILE A 56 -14.90 18.77 -18.88
N GLN A 57 -16.17 18.86 -19.26
CA GLN A 57 -16.90 17.74 -19.81
C GLN A 57 -16.20 17.21 -21.07
N ASP A 58 -15.92 15.92 -21.06
CA ASP A 58 -15.43 15.18 -22.23
C ASP A 58 -16.31 13.95 -22.45
N LEU A 59 -17.34 14.14 -23.25
CA LEU A 59 -18.29 13.08 -23.59
C LEU A 59 -17.85 12.29 -24.83
N SER A 60 -16.64 12.53 -25.35
CA SER A 60 -16.08 11.70 -26.43
C SER A 60 -15.90 10.26 -25.97
N PRO A 61 -16.29 9.27 -26.79
CA PRO A 61 -16.13 7.86 -26.44
C PRO A 61 -14.68 7.54 -26.07
N MET A 62 -14.48 6.71 -25.06
CA MET A 62 -13.18 6.11 -24.79
C MET A 62 -12.90 5.01 -25.84
N HIS A 63 -11.72 5.06 -26.44
CA HIS A 63 -11.28 4.08 -27.45
C HIS A 63 -10.74 2.82 -26.78
N LEU A 64 -11.58 2.15 -25.99
CA LEU A 64 -11.30 0.87 -25.38
C LEU A 64 -11.88 -0.26 -26.23
N ALA A 65 -11.27 -1.44 -26.15
CA ALA A 65 -11.84 -2.62 -26.80
C ALA A 65 -13.20 -2.97 -26.17
N GLU A 66 -14.05 -3.67 -26.92
CA GLU A 66 -15.36 -4.13 -26.44
C GLU A 66 -15.25 -4.88 -25.12
N ALA A 67 -16.26 -4.69 -24.28
CA ALA A 67 -16.34 -5.35 -22.99
C ALA A 67 -16.47 -6.88 -23.15
N LEU A 68 -15.80 -7.61 -22.31
CA LEU A 68 -15.78 -9.08 -22.29
C LEU A 68 -16.67 -9.62 -21.15
N SER A 69 -17.19 -10.82 -21.32
CA SER A 69 -17.69 -11.62 -20.21
C SER A 69 -16.54 -12.05 -19.28
N GLU A 70 -16.85 -12.51 -18.07
CA GLU A 70 -15.84 -13.03 -17.13
C GLU A 70 -15.01 -14.18 -17.74
N GLU A 71 -15.68 -15.11 -18.43
CA GLU A 71 -15.03 -16.25 -19.09
C GLU A 71 -14.09 -15.81 -20.21
N GLU A 72 -14.54 -14.89 -21.07
CA GLU A 72 -13.72 -14.36 -22.17
C GLU A 72 -12.53 -13.56 -21.65
N ALA A 73 -12.71 -12.74 -20.61
CA ALA A 73 -11.65 -11.98 -20.01
C ALA A 73 -10.59 -12.88 -19.35
N LEU A 74 -11.01 -13.91 -18.61
CA LEU A 74 -10.11 -14.91 -18.04
C LEU A 74 -9.36 -15.69 -19.14
N ALA A 75 -10.05 -16.08 -20.21
CA ALA A 75 -9.43 -16.78 -21.33
C ALA A 75 -8.37 -15.91 -22.02
N GLN A 76 -8.67 -14.62 -22.24
CA GLN A 76 -7.73 -13.67 -22.81
C GLN A 76 -6.54 -13.41 -21.88
N LEU A 77 -6.79 -13.24 -20.59
CA LEU A 77 -5.72 -13.08 -19.60
C LEU A 77 -4.80 -14.31 -19.58
N HIS A 78 -5.38 -15.52 -19.66
CA HIS A 78 -4.60 -16.75 -19.70
C HIS A 78 -3.77 -16.86 -20.99
N GLN A 79 -4.29 -16.41 -22.14
CA GLN A 79 -3.51 -16.33 -23.38
C GLN A 79 -2.32 -15.37 -23.25
N ILE A 80 -2.48 -14.23 -22.55
CA ILE A 80 -1.39 -13.31 -22.25
C ILE A 80 -0.39 -13.98 -21.30
N ALA A 81 -0.87 -14.55 -20.20
CA ALA A 81 -0.07 -15.22 -19.19
C ALA A 81 0.79 -16.35 -19.79
N SER A 82 0.21 -17.16 -20.66
CA SER A 82 0.90 -18.29 -21.32
C SER A 82 2.09 -17.92 -22.21
N LYS A 83 2.24 -16.64 -22.55
CA LYS A 83 3.44 -16.15 -23.26
C LYS A 83 4.62 -15.92 -22.32
N ASN A 84 4.41 -15.91 -21.03
CA ASN A 84 5.48 -15.92 -20.07
C ASN A 84 6.12 -17.31 -19.97
N ARG A 85 7.44 -17.34 -19.84
CA ARG A 85 8.21 -18.58 -19.67
C ARG A 85 8.72 -18.69 -18.25
N ILE A 86 8.13 -19.59 -17.47
CA ILE A 86 8.54 -19.80 -16.09
C ILE A 86 9.78 -20.65 -16.05
N LEU A 87 10.92 -20.07 -15.76
CA LEU A 87 12.16 -20.76 -15.47
C LEU A 87 12.44 -20.68 -13.97
N LYS A 88 12.99 -21.75 -13.40
CA LYS A 88 13.39 -21.76 -12.01
C LYS A 88 14.55 -20.77 -11.83
N SER A 89 14.37 -19.74 -11.00
CA SER A 89 15.31 -18.63 -10.92
C SER A 89 16.11 -18.65 -9.62
N TRP A 90 17.42 -18.70 -9.74
CA TRP A 90 18.39 -18.51 -8.66
C TRP A 90 19.22 -17.25 -8.86
N ILE A 91 18.57 -16.19 -9.32
CA ILE A 91 19.15 -14.86 -9.51
C ILE A 91 19.38 -14.17 -8.16
N GLY A 92 18.52 -14.36 -7.20
CA GLY A 92 18.59 -13.71 -5.88
C GLY A 92 18.39 -12.21 -5.95
N ALA A 93 19.38 -11.42 -5.52
CA ALA A 93 19.30 -9.95 -5.51
C ALA A 93 18.11 -9.39 -4.72
N GLY A 94 17.80 -10.03 -3.58
CA GLY A 94 16.68 -9.63 -2.72
C GLY A 94 15.33 -10.28 -3.05
N TYR A 95 15.27 -11.17 -4.06
CA TYR A 95 14.07 -11.89 -4.48
C TYR A 95 14.35 -13.40 -4.55
N TYR A 96 13.52 -14.18 -3.86
CA TYR A 96 13.73 -15.61 -3.70
C TYR A 96 12.42 -16.37 -3.82
N ASN A 97 12.42 -17.58 -4.39
CA ASN A 97 11.23 -18.41 -4.37
C ASN A 97 10.91 -18.86 -2.95
N ALA A 98 9.63 -18.89 -2.62
CA ALA A 98 9.12 -19.33 -1.34
C ALA A 98 7.83 -20.14 -1.53
N TYR A 99 7.53 -21.04 -0.59
CA TYR A 99 6.27 -21.77 -0.57
C TYR A 99 5.25 -21.06 0.30
N LEU A 100 4.18 -20.52 -0.31
CA LEU A 100 3.03 -20.07 0.44
C LEU A 100 2.19 -21.29 0.88
N PRO A 101 2.05 -21.57 2.20
CA PRO A 101 1.19 -22.63 2.68
C PRO A 101 -0.24 -22.48 2.16
N LYS A 102 -0.86 -23.56 1.65
CA LYS A 102 -2.17 -23.50 1.01
C LYS A 102 -3.28 -23.04 1.97
N VAL A 103 -3.15 -23.34 3.27
CA VAL A 103 -4.05 -22.84 4.31
C VAL A 103 -4.02 -21.30 4.38
N LEU A 104 -2.86 -20.66 4.20
CA LEU A 104 -2.73 -19.20 4.18
C LEU A 104 -3.19 -18.62 2.85
N GLN A 105 -2.85 -19.26 1.74
CA GLN A 105 -3.31 -18.82 0.42
C GLN A 105 -4.84 -18.70 0.39
N ARG A 106 -5.56 -19.77 0.78
CA ARG A 106 -7.02 -19.82 0.68
C ARG A 106 -7.75 -19.01 1.76
N ASN A 107 -7.19 -18.94 2.98
CA ASN A 107 -7.88 -18.30 4.10
C ASN A 107 -7.44 -16.86 4.37
N VAL A 108 -6.41 -16.36 3.66
CA VAL A 108 -5.95 -14.97 3.79
C VAL A 108 -5.89 -14.30 2.42
N LEU A 109 -5.01 -14.78 1.49
CA LEU A 109 -4.78 -14.13 0.21
C LEU A 109 -6.04 -14.13 -0.69
N GLU A 110 -6.78 -15.25 -0.70
CA GLU A 110 -8.01 -15.43 -1.51
C GLU A 110 -9.29 -15.15 -0.71
N ASN A 111 -9.18 -14.68 0.55
CA ASN A 111 -10.35 -14.45 1.41
C ASN A 111 -10.71 -12.96 1.50
N PRO A 112 -11.93 -12.56 1.05
CA PRO A 112 -12.36 -11.17 1.05
C PRO A 112 -12.38 -10.52 2.43
N ALA A 113 -12.59 -11.26 3.50
CA ALA A 113 -12.50 -10.74 4.87
C ALA A 113 -11.12 -10.11 5.20
N TRP A 114 -10.06 -10.49 4.47
CA TRP A 114 -8.72 -9.95 4.63
C TRP A 114 -8.37 -8.92 3.56
N TYR A 115 -8.57 -9.23 2.27
CA TYR A 115 -8.10 -8.36 1.21
C TYR A 115 -9.02 -7.16 0.93
N THR A 116 -10.30 -7.18 1.34
CA THR A 116 -11.22 -6.05 1.16
C THR A 116 -11.23 -5.06 2.31
N ALA A 117 -10.45 -5.30 3.37
CA ALA A 117 -10.35 -4.40 4.51
C ALA A 117 -9.48 -3.18 4.21
N TYR A 118 -9.71 -2.07 4.93
CA TYR A 118 -8.92 -0.84 4.82
C TYR A 118 -7.89 -0.69 5.96
N THR A 119 -7.10 0.37 5.91
CA THR A 119 -6.20 0.77 6.99
C THR A 119 -6.94 0.83 8.32
N PRO A 120 -6.40 0.26 9.40
CA PRO A 120 -7.09 0.12 10.68
C PRO A 120 -7.16 1.43 11.49
N TYR A 121 -7.70 2.51 10.90
CA TYR A 121 -7.91 3.79 11.58
C TYR A 121 -8.96 3.71 12.69
N GLN A 122 -9.92 2.80 12.55
CA GLN A 122 -10.90 2.50 13.58
C GLN A 122 -10.53 1.17 14.24
N PRO A 123 -9.82 1.22 15.37
CA PRO A 123 -9.21 0.02 15.93
C PRO A 123 -10.23 -0.98 16.47
N GLU A 124 -11.40 -0.55 16.95
CA GLU A 124 -12.40 -1.45 17.52
C GLU A 124 -12.98 -2.46 16.52
N ILE A 125 -12.90 -2.16 15.22
CA ILE A 125 -13.33 -3.05 14.13
C ILE A 125 -12.18 -3.58 13.31
N SER A 126 -10.97 -3.57 13.86
CA SER A 126 -9.74 -3.95 13.17
C SER A 126 -8.79 -4.74 14.07
N GLN A 127 -9.30 -5.32 15.14
CA GLN A 127 -8.47 -5.97 16.17
C GLN A 127 -7.72 -7.18 15.65
N GLY A 128 -8.31 -7.93 14.70
CA GLY A 128 -7.63 -9.07 14.09
C GLY A 128 -6.42 -8.67 13.25
N ARG A 129 -6.58 -7.69 12.34
CA ARG A 129 -5.47 -7.17 11.53
C ARG A 129 -4.40 -6.52 12.40
N LEU A 130 -4.81 -5.71 13.37
CA LEU A 130 -3.89 -5.02 14.29
C LEU A 130 -3.10 -6.02 15.14
N GLU A 131 -3.72 -7.10 15.59
CA GLU A 131 -3.02 -8.18 16.32
C GLU A 131 -1.91 -8.79 15.47
N VAL A 132 -2.20 -9.15 14.22
CA VAL A 132 -1.19 -9.76 13.34
C VAL A 132 -0.09 -8.76 12.97
N LEU A 133 -0.43 -7.49 12.71
CA LEU A 133 0.58 -6.46 12.44
C LEU A 133 1.45 -6.16 13.66
N PHE A 134 0.91 -6.25 14.87
CA PHE A 134 1.70 -6.18 16.10
C PHE A 134 2.69 -7.34 16.20
N TYR A 135 2.27 -8.56 15.83
CA TYR A 135 3.18 -9.70 15.76
C TYR A 135 4.18 -9.61 14.59
N TYR A 136 3.83 -8.92 13.49
CA TYR A 136 4.81 -8.59 12.45
C TYR A 136 5.96 -7.75 13.02
N GLN A 137 5.63 -6.70 13.76
CA GLN A 137 6.62 -5.86 14.42
C GLN A 137 7.47 -6.66 15.42
N THR A 138 6.84 -7.52 16.20
CA THR A 138 7.52 -8.43 17.13
C THR A 138 8.50 -9.35 16.42
N MET A 139 8.06 -10.01 15.35
CA MET A 139 8.89 -10.88 14.51
C MET A 139 10.12 -10.16 13.96
N VAL A 140 9.92 -8.97 13.44
CA VAL A 140 11.03 -8.16 12.89
C VAL A 140 11.99 -7.75 14.01
N CYS A 141 11.51 -7.31 15.17
CA CYS A 141 12.34 -6.96 16.32
C CYS A 141 13.19 -8.14 16.79
N GLU A 142 12.57 -9.31 16.98
CA GLU A 142 13.24 -10.54 17.42
C GLU A 142 14.34 -10.98 16.45
N LEU A 143 14.04 -10.98 15.15
CA LEU A 143 15.01 -11.41 14.14
C LEU A 143 16.15 -10.41 13.97
N THR A 144 15.85 -9.12 14.00
CA THR A 144 16.86 -8.06 13.77
C THR A 144 17.62 -7.66 15.03
N GLY A 145 17.16 -8.02 16.22
CA GLY A 145 17.73 -7.57 17.50
C GLY A 145 17.53 -6.07 17.74
N MET A 146 16.47 -5.49 17.16
CA MET A 146 16.09 -4.09 17.34
C MET A 146 14.95 -3.96 18.34
N ASP A 147 14.80 -2.75 18.93
CA ASP A 147 13.84 -2.53 20.00
C ASP A 147 12.42 -2.24 19.48
N ILE A 148 12.30 -1.66 18.27
CA ILE A 148 11.02 -1.28 17.67
C ILE A 148 11.07 -1.43 16.15
N ALA A 149 9.98 -1.91 15.56
CA ALA A 149 9.78 -2.03 14.12
C ALA A 149 8.44 -1.43 13.70
N ASN A 150 8.35 -0.98 12.44
CA ASN A 150 7.09 -0.52 11.87
C ASN A 150 6.22 -1.69 11.34
N ALA A 151 4.95 -1.37 11.01
CA ALA A 151 3.97 -2.34 10.52
C ALA A 151 4.03 -2.59 9.01
N SER A 152 5.07 -2.24 8.35
CA SER A 152 5.59 -2.44 6.99
C SER A 152 5.89 -1.14 6.22
N LEU A 153 6.72 -1.28 5.21
CA LEU A 153 6.99 -0.31 4.15
C LEU A 153 6.73 -0.94 2.78
N LEU A 154 7.17 -0.30 1.69
CA LEU A 154 6.77 -0.67 0.32
C LEU A 154 7.67 -1.77 -0.29
N ASP A 155 8.98 -1.58 -0.28
CA ASP A 155 9.98 -2.56 -0.69
C ASP A 155 11.33 -2.27 0.01
N GLU A 156 12.33 -3.16 -0.12
CA GLU A 156 13.65 -2.99 0.54
C GLU A 156 14.34 -1.69 0.11
N ALA A 157 14.33 -1.38 -1.19
CA ALA A 157 15.04 -0.20 -1.70
C ALA A 157 14.42 1.10 -1.18
N THR A 158 13.09 1.17 -1.12
CA THR A 158 12.38 2.33 -0.53
C THR A 158 12.60 2.39 0.98
N ALA A 159 12.65 1.26 1.68
CA ALA A 159 12.99 1.21 3.10
C ALA A 159 14.42 1.70 3.39
N ALA A 160 15.38 1.35 2.53
CA ALA A 160 16.75 1.83 2.61
C ALA A 160 16.85 3.34 2.35
N ALA A 161 16.08 3.87 1.37
CA ALA A 161 16.00 5.30 1.10
C ALA A 161 15.35 6.07 2.28
N GLU A 162 14.31 5.50 2.89
CA GLU A 162 13.73 6.04 4.13
C GLU A 162 14.74 6.01 5.28
N ALA A 163 15.58 4.97 5.38
CA ALA A 163 16.61 4.87 6.40
C ALA A 163 17.73 5.93 6.22
N MET A 164 18.10 6.24 4.98
CA MET A 164 19.00 7.37 4.70
C MET A 164 18.37 8.69 5.15
N ALA A 165 17.13 8.97 4.77
CA ALA A 165 16.43 10.19 5.17
C ALA A 165 16.20 10.25 6.70
N PHE A 166 15.96 9.09 7.33
CA PHE A 166 15.90 8.97 8.79
C PHE A 166 17.25 9.30 9.44
N ALA A 167 18.34 8.78 8.92
CA ALA A 167 19.69 9.09 9.42
C ALA A 167 19.98 10.60 9.30
N LEU A 168 19.62 11.22 8.17
CA LEU A 168 19.78 12.66 7.96
C LEU A 168 18.99 13.48 9.00
N ARG A 169 17.75 13.11 9.29
CA ARG A 169 16.91 13.80 10.30
C ARG A 169 17.43 13.67 11.71
N ASN A 170 18.13 12.58 12.03
CA ASN A 170 18.68 12.33 13.37
C ASN A 170 20.14 12.79 13.52
N ALA A 171 20.80 13.14 12.42
CA ALA A 171 22.17 13.65 12.43
C ALA A 171 22.23 15.11 12.89
N LYS A 172 23.29 15.47 13.61
CA LYS A 172 23.55 16.86 13.99
C LYS A 172 24.21 17.67 12.87
N THR A 173 25.01 17.01 12.06
CA THR A 173 25.79 17.58 10.96
C THR A 173 26.05 16.48 9.93
N GLY A 174 26.45 16.87 8.72
CA GLY A 174 26.87 15.97 7.66
C GLY A 174 26.01 16.09 6.40
N LYS A 175 26.65 15.94 5.24
CA LYS A 175 25.99 15.90 3.92
C LYS A 175 26.35 14.65 3.11
N ARG A 176 27.20 13.77 3.67
CA ARG A 176 27.64 12.55 3.01
C ARG A 176 26.94 11.33 3.60
N PHE A 177 26.43 10.49 2.73
CA PHE A 177 25.90 9.18 3.06
C PHE A 177 26.75 8.11 2.40
N LEU A 178 27.30 7.19 3.20
CA LEU A 178 28.07 6.07 2.67
C LEU A 178 27.15 4.90 2.35
N ILE A 179 27.36 4.29 1.18
CA ILE A 179 26.64 3.08 0.79
C ILE A 179 27.63 2.01 0.33
N SER A 180 27.47 0.78 0.82
CA SER A 180 28.30 -0.32 0.35
C SER A 180 28.01 -0.61 -1.13
N LYS A 181 29.04 -0.75 -1.93
CA LYS A 181 28.92 -1.20 -3.33
C LYS A 181 28.35 -2.61 -3.44
N TRP A 182 28.29 -3.32 -2.31
CA TRP A 182 27.75 -4.68 -2.22
C TRP A 182 26.29 -4.71 -1.73
N CYS A 183 25.61 -3.57 -1.65
CA CYS A 183 24.14 -3.51 -1.60
C CYS A 183 23.55 -3.98 -2.93
N HIS A 184 22.28 -4.37 -2.92
CA HIS A 184 21.58 -4.68 -4.16
C HIS A 184 21.56 -3.46 -5.10
N PRO A 185 21.80 -3.62 -6.41
CA PRO A 185 21.86 -2.48 -7.35
C PRO A 185 20.63 -1.60 -7.32
N GLN A 186 19.43 -2.19 -7.25
CA GLN A 186 18.17 -1.45 -7.15
C GLN A 186 18.07 -0.64 -5.85
N THR A 187 18.63 -1.13 -4.75
CA THR A 187 18.68 -0.40 -3.48
C THR A 187 19.57 0.84 -3.61
N ILE A 188 20.74 0.69 -4.23
CA ILE A 188 21.66 1.82 -4.49
C ILE A 188 20.97 2.87 -5.36
N ASP A 189 20.25 2.45 -6.41
CA ASP A 189 19.55 3.34 -7.35
C ASP A 189 18.46 4.18 -6.66
N VAL A 190 17.59 3.55 -5.86
CA VAL A 190 16.51 4.26 -5.16
C VAL A 190 17.05 5.17 -4.05
N VAL A 191 18.10 4.75 -3.34
CA VAL A 191 18.79 5.61 -2.37
C VAL A 191 19.37 6.85 -3.05
N ARG A 192 20.00 6.70 -4.22
CA ARG A 192 20.52 7.83 -5.01
C ARG A 192 19.41 8.77 -5.47
N THR A 193 18.27 8.23 -5.90
CA THR A 193 17.09 9.02 -6.26
C THR A 193 16.65 9.93 -5.10
N ARG A 194 16.51 9.36 -3.91
CA ARG A 194 16.12 10.09 -2.70
C ARG A 194 17.18 11.10 -2.28
N ALA A 195 18.46 10.73 -2.36
CA ALA A 195 19.59 11.55 -1.97
C ALA A 195 19.72 12.80 -2.84
N ALA A 196 19.55 12.65 -4.17
CA ALA A 196 19.63 13.76 -5.11
C ALA A 196 18.60 14.85 -4.79
N ALA A 197 17.36 14.46 -4.47
CA ALA A 197 16.32 15.42 -4.08
C ALA A 197 16.60 16.12 -2.74
N LEU A 198 17.43 15.52 -1.85
CA LEU A 198 17.76 16.08 -0.54
C LEU A 198 19.14 16.76 -0.48
N ASP A 199 19.80 17.00 -1.62
CA ASP A 199 21.18 17.52 -1.69
C ASP A 199 22.17 16.72 -0.84
N VAL A 200 22.02 15.39 -0.84
CA VAL A 200 22.89 14.44 -0.12
C VAL A 200 23.88 13.81 -1.07
N GLN A 201 25.17 13.87 -0.72
CA GLN A 201 26.23 13.20 -1.47
C GLN A 201 26.30 11.72 -1.08
N VAL A 202 25.89 10.81 -1.97
CA VAL A 202 26.06 9.36 -1.81
C VAL A 202 27.45 8.96 -2.27
N VAL A 203 28.21 8.30 -1.40
CA VAL A 203 29.57 7.82 -1.68
C VAL A 203 29.62 6.31 -1.47
N GLU A 204 30.01 5.59 -2.51
CA GLU A 204 30.21 4.13 -2.42
C GLU A 204 31.51 3.80 -1.67
N PHE A 205 31.46 2.74 -0.87
CA PHE A 205 32.64 2.17 -0.21
C PHE A 205 32.65 0.65 -0.33
N ASP A 206 33.85 0.07 -0.15
CA ASP A 206 34.02 -1.38 -0.06
C ASP A 206 33.97 -1.81 1.39
N GLU A 207 32.88 -2.46 1.79
CA GLU A 207 32.71 -2.88 3.19
C GLU A 207 33.71 -3.95 3.65
N THR A 208 34.41 -4.62 2.72
CA THR A 208 35.49 -5.55 3.07
C THR A 208 36.74 -4.84 3.61
N LEU A 209 36.90 -3.56 3.23
CA LEU A 209 38.00 -2.71 3.67
C LEU A 209 37.54 -1.72 4.76
N GLY A 210 36.25 -1.48 4.86
CA GLY A 210 35.66 -0.41 5.65
C GLY A 210 35.78 0.97 4.98
N PRO A 211 35.08 1.99 5.51
CA PRO A 211 35.16 3.36 4.98
C PRO A 211 36.52 4.02 5.19
N ASP A 212 37.02 4.73 4.19
CA ASP A 212 38.28 5.44 4.23
C ASP A 212 38.24 6.65 5.21
N SER A 213 37.09 7.29 5.36
CA SER A 213 36.91 8.48 6.19
C SER A 213 35.47 8.65 6.65
N TRP A 214 35.30 9.11 7.89
CA TRP A 214 34.02 9.49 8.49
C TRP A 214 33.75 11.00 8.44
N GLU A 215 34.60 11.78 7.77
CA GLU A 215 34.42 13.22 7.68
C GLU A 215 33.14 13.61 6.97
N ASN A 216 32.32 14.45 7.58
CA ASN A 216 31.04 14.95 7.04
C ASN A 216 30.00 13.84 6.74
N VAL A 217 30.15 12.64 7.32
CA VAL A 217 29.26 11.49 7.14
C VAL A 217 28.21 11.50 8.24
N PHE A 218 26.91 11.37 7.86
CA PHE A 218 25.80 11.28 8.81
C PHE A 218 25.23 9.87 8.96
N GLY A 219 25.44 9.02 7.95
CA GLY A 219 24.91 7.66 7.94
C GLY A 219 25.67 6.76 6.99
N VAL A 220 25.62 5.46 7.25
CA VAL A 220 26.20 4.41 6.41
C VAL A 220 25.23 3.25 6.25
N LEU A 221 25.10 2.73 5.02
CA LEU A 221 24.29 1.56 4.68
C LEU A 221 25.18 0.46 4.13
N ALA A 222 25.03 -0.75 4.67
CA ALA A 222 25.63 -1.98 4.13
C ALA A 222 24.59 -3.08 3.99
N GLN A 223 24.88 -4.10 3.18
CA GLN A 223 24.00 -5.27 2.93
C GLN A 223 24.50 -6.49 3.72
N TYR A 224 23.60 -7.22 4.38
CA TYR A 224 23.94 -8.38 5.21
C TYR A 224 22.92 -9.51 5.04
N PRO A 225 23.31 -10.63 4.38
CA PRO A 225 24.51 -10.85 3.55
C PRO A 225 24.58 -9.91 2.33
N THR A 226 25.79 -9.73 1.79
CA THR A 226 26.01 -8.88 0.60
C THR A 226 25.31 -9.41 -0.65
N THR A 227 25.13 -8.56 -1.68
CA THR A 227 24.45 -8.93 -2.94
C THR A 227 25.12 -10.07 -3.69
N ASP A 228 26.41 -10.30 -3.45
CA ASP A 228 27.18 -11.42 -4.01
C ASP A 228 27.32 -12.61 -3.04
N GLY A 229 26.57 -12.57 -1.92
CA GLY A 229 26.37 -13.66 -0.98
C GLY A 229 27.37 -13.76 0.16
N ARG A 230 28.38 -12.88 0.26
CA ARG A 230 29.36 -12.91 1.34
C ARG A 230 28.72 -12.55 2.69
N VAL A 231 29.08 -13.31 3.71
CA VAL A 231 28.79 -12.97 5.10
C VAL A 231 30.02 -12.29 5.69
N LEU A 232 29.96 -10.97 5.79
CA LEU A 232 31.04 -10.16 6.35
C LEU A 232 30.75 -9.86 7.83
N CYS A 233 31.81 -9.72 8.63
CA CYS A 233 31.67 -9.29 10.02
C CYS A 233 31.96 -7.79 10.09
N PRO A 234 30.93 -6.92 10.21
CA PRO A 234 31.10 -5.47 10.13
C PRO A 234 31.47 -4.81 11.46
N LYS A 235 31.71 -5.57 12.53
CA LYS A 235 31.87 -5.06 13.92
C LYS A 235 32.92 -3.96 14.05
N ASP A 236 34.06 -4.07 13.38
CA ASP A 236 35.16 -3.11 13.51
C ASP A 236 34.80 -1.74 12.91
N TRP A 237 34.29 -1.71 11.68
CA TRP A 237 33.93 -0.43 11.08
C TRP A 237 32.64 0.14 11.68
N ILE A 238 31.71 -0.70 12.17
CA ILE A 238 30.55 -0.24 12.95
C ILE A 238 31.01 0.47 14.23
N ALA A 239 31.94 -0.14 14.97
CA ALA A 239 32.50 0.50 16.18
C ALA A 239 33.19 1.81 15.87
N SER A 240 33.86 1.89 14.70
CA SER A 240 34.46 3.15 14.22
C SER A 240 33.39 4.20 13.86
N ALA A 241 32.32 3.83 13.12
CA ALA A 241 31.19 4.72 12.78
C ALA A 241 30.58 5.35 14.04
N LYS A 242 30.34 4.54 15.07
CA LYS A 242 29.78 5.01 16.35
C LYS A 242 30.62 6.01 17.08
N LYS A 243 31.96 5.88 17.06
CA LYS A 243 32.88 6.87 17.62
C LYS A 243 32.72 8.25 16.94
N HIS A 244 32.28 8.27 15.69
CA HIS A 244 32.05 9.50 14.92
C HIS A 244 30.59 9.94 14.94
N SER A 245 29.72 9.29 15.71
CA SER A 245 28.28 9.57 15.78
C SER A 245 27.56 9.37 14.42
N VAL A 246 28.02 8.48 13.58
CA VAL A 246 27.43 8.09 12.31
C VAL A 246 26.41 6.97 12.56
N LEU A 247 25.18 7.13 12.05
CA LEU A 247 24.14 6.10 12.14
C LEU A 247 24.44 4.94 11.19
N VAL A 248 24.37 3.73 11.72
CA VAL A 248 24.68 2.50 10.99
C VAL A 248 23.37 1.78 10.61
N ILE A 249 23.19 1.53 9.32
CA ILE A 249 22.04 0.86 8.74
C ILE A 249 22.51 -0.45 8.10
N LEU A 250 21.88 -1.57 8.44
CA LEU A 250 22.08 -2.85 7.76
C LEU A 250 20.81 -3.27 7.01
N ALA A 251 20.92 -3.44 5.70
CA ALA A 251 19.87 -4.08 4.89
C ALA A 251 20.04 -5.60 5.02
N SER A 252 19.00 -6.31 5.50
CA SER A 252 19.15 -7.69 5.96
C SER A 252 18.04 -8.60 5.44
N ASP A 253 18.42 -9.84 5.13
CA ASP A 253 17.49 -10.91 4.80
C ASP A 253 17.00 -11.62 6.08
N LEU A 254 15.70 -11.55 6.39
CA LEU A 254 15.13 -12.13 7.60
C LEU A 254 15.37 -13.64 7.74
N LEU A 255 15.39 -14.39 6.64
CA LEU A 255 15.62 -15.83 6.71
C LEU A 255 17.07 -16.15 7.10
N SER A 256 18.03 -15.37 6.62
CA SER A 256 19.42 -15.51 7.00
C SER A 256 19.64 -15.28 8.50
N LEU A 257 18.84 -14.37 9.09
CA LEU A 257 18.89 -14.04 10.53
C LEU A 257 18.38 -15.17 11.44
N MET A 258 17.81 -16.24 10.89
CA MET A 258 17.58 -17.47 11.64
C MET A 258 18.88 -18.23 11.98
N LEU A 259 19.97 -17.93 11.27
CA LEU A 259 21.27 -18.60 11.43
C LEU A 259 22.41 -17.63 11.76
N LEU A 260 22.34 -16.40 11.29
CA LEU A 260 23.39 -15.39 11.41
C LEU A 260 23.10 -14.41 12.55
N GLU A 261 24.19 -13.88 13.12
CA GLU A 261 24.10 -12.86 14.17
C GLU A 261 23.25 -11.67 13.72
N SER A 262 22.38 -11.16 14.61
CA SER A 262 21.44 -10.10 14.24
C SER A 262 22.11 -8.74 14.04
N PRO A 263 21.55 -7.86 13.18
CA PRO A 263 22.03 -6.47 13.01
C PRO A 263 22.19 -5.73 14.32
N GLY A 264 21.25 -5.95 15.26
CA GLY A 264 21.29 -5.34 16.58
C GLY A 264 22.48 -5.77 17.42
N ALA A 265 22.82 -7.08 17.41
CA ALA A 265 23.98 -7.62 18.10
C ALA A 265 25.30 -7.21 17.43
N LEU A 266 25.31 -7.07 16.10
CA LEU A 266 26.44 -6.49 15.36
C LEU A 266 26.69 -5.02 15.66
N GLY A 267 25.70 -4.33 16.27
CA GLY A 267 25.81 -2.94 16.68
C GLY A 267 25.15 -1.94 15.75
N ALA A 268 24.33 -2.35 14.79
CA ALA A 268 23.58 -1.44 13.94
C ALA A 268 22.55 -0.61 14.75
N ASP A 269 22.21 0.57 14.22
CA ASP A 269 21.17 1.44 14.76
C ASP A 269 19.84 1.23 14.07
N VAL A 270 19.87 0.80 12.80
CA VAL A 270 18.69 0.54 11.95
C VAL A 270 18.91 -0.75 11.19
N ALA A 271 17.85 -1.54 11.07
CA ALA A 271 17.75 -2.67 10.16
C ALA A 271 16.59 -2.47 9.19
N VAL A 272 16.82 -2.69 7.90
CA VAL A 272 15.81 -2.66 6.85
C VAL A 272 15.89 -3.92 6.01
N GLY A 273 14.86 -4.21 5.22
CA GLY A 273 14.87 -5.36 4.32
C GLY A 273 13.47 -5.72 3.84
N SER A 274 13.34 -6.89 3.23
CA SER A 274 12.07 -7.44 2.75
C SER A 274 11.68 -8.70 3.55
N SER A 275 10.39 -8.84 3.84
CA SER A 275 9.83 -10.08 4.40
C SER A 275 9.34 -11.06 3.32
N GLN A 276 9.66 -10.84 2.05
CA GLN A 276 9.21 -11.63 0.90
C GLN A 276 9.47 -13.12 1.07
N ARG A 277 10.63 -13.52 1.60
CA ARG A 277 11.00 -14.93 1.82
C ARG A 277 10.09 -15.68 2.79
N PHE A 278 9.25 -14.98 3.53
CA PHE A 278 8.29 -15.59 4.44
C PHE A 278 6.97 -15.88 3.70
N GLY A 279 7.06 -16.75 2.68
CA GLY A 279 5.94 -17.31 1.96
C GLY A 279 5.34 -16.44 0.85
N ILE A 280 5.92 -15.28 0.54
CA ILE A 280 5.38 -14.41 -0.49
C ILE A 280 5.97 -14.75 -1.87
N PRO A 281 5.14 -14.92 -2.92
CA PRO A 281 5.63 -15.18 -4.27
C PRO A 281 6.51 -14.05 -4.82
N LEU A 282 7.31 -14.35 -5.85
CA LEU A 282 8.19 -13.39 -6.54
C LEU A 282 7.42 -12.23 -7.17
N GLY A 283 6.26 -12.53 -7.80
CA GLY A 283 5.33 -11.54 -8.33
C GLY A 283 5.92 -10.55 -9.33
N PHE A 284 6.95 -10.92 -10.06
CA PHE A 284 7.69 -10.05 -10.97
C PHE A 284 8.15 -8.75 -10.30
N GLY A 285 8.46 -8.82 -8.99
CA GLY A 285 8.95 -7.71 -8.18
C GLY A 285 8.02 -7.21 -7.08
N GLY A 286 6.79 -7.70 -7.03
CA GLY A 286 5.88 -7.34 -5.93
C GLY A 286 4.40 -7.51 -6.25
N PRO A 287 3.56 -7.18 -5.22
CA PRO A 287 3.88 -6.44 -3.99
C PRO A 287 4.61 -7.28 -2.93
N HIS A 288 5.53 -6.65 -2.18
CA HIS A 288 6.25 -7.26 -1.06
C HIS A 288 6.24 -6.31 0.15
N ALA A 289 6.19 -6.85 1.38
CA ALA A 289 6.29 -6.05 2.58
C ALA A 289 7.77 -5.86 2.98
N ALA A 290 8.22 -4.61 2.99
CA ALA A 290 9.49 -4.25 3.59
C ALA A 290 9.32 -3.96 5.08
N PHE A 291 10.42 -4.04 5.82
CA PHE A 291 10.48 -3.66 7.23
C PHE A 291 11.49 -2.56 7.48
N PHE A 292 11.26 -1.85 8.57
CA PHE A 292 12.18 -0.88 9.14
C PHE A 292 12.18 -1.06 10.66
N ALA A 293 13.32 -1.36 11.24
CA ALA A 293 13.48 -1.53 12.68
C ALA A 293 14.63 -0.68 13.21
N THR A 294 14.52 -0.19 14.45
CA THR A 294 15.51 0.71 15.04
C THR A 294 15.54 0.62 16.58
N ARG A 295 16.44 1.39 17.19
CA ARG A 295 16.53 1.51 18.63
C ARG A 295 15.40 2.37 19.21
N ASP A 296 14.96 2.05 20.43
CA ASP A 296 13.85 2.78 21.09
C ASP A 296 14.10 4.28 21.20
N SER A 297 15.35 4.70 21.40
CA SER A 297 15.76 6.10 21.46
C SER A 297 15.42 6.90 20.20
N LEU A 298 15.27 6.25 19.04
CA LEU A 298 15.01 6.85 17.73
C LEU A 298 13.55 6.73 17.28
N LYS A 299 12.67 6.11 18.05
CA LYS A 299 11.28 5.77 17.66
C LYS A 299 10.41 6.94 17.17
N ARG A 300 10.71 8.18 17.63
CA ARG A 300 9.91 9.36 17.27
C ARG A 300 10.07 9.82 15.82
N THR A 301 11.05 9.30 15.11
CA THR A 301 11.36 9.66 13.71
C THR A 301 11.23 8.49 12.74
N ILE A 302 10.82 7.31 13.22
CA ILE A 302 10.64 6.11 12.39
C ILE A 302 9.58 6.36 11.29
N PRO A 303 9.84 5.98 10.03
CA PRO A 303 8.84 6.08 8.96
C PRO A 303 7.79 4.95 9.04
N GLY A 304 6.66 5.15 8.37
CA GLY A 304 5.58 4.15 8.32
C GLY A 304 4.75 4.08 9.61
N ARG A 305 3.76 3.21 9.63
CA ARG A 305 2.82 3.06 10.74
C ARG A 305 3.39 2.19 11.84
N LEU A 306 2.96 2.47 13.06
CA LEU A 306 3.22 1.67 14.24
C LEU A 306 1.90 1.17 14.82
N VAL A 307 1.84 -0.10 15.16
CA VAL A 307 0.76 -0.68 15.96
C VAL A 307 1.25 -0.78 17.40
N GLY A 308 0.42 -0.34 18.34
CA GLY A 308 0.70 -0.41 19.76
C GLY A 308 -0.44 -1.06 20.54
N GLN A 309 -0.13 -1.55 21.73
CA GLN A 309 -1.12 -2.00 22.69
C GLN A 309 -1.76 -0.83 23.43
N SER A 310 -3.01 -1.02 23.83
CA SER A 310 -3.75 -0.18 24.76
C SER A 310 -4.73 -1.07 25.54
N ILE A 311 -5.67 -0.44 26.21
CA ILE A 311 -6.81 -1.10 26.87
C ILE A 311 -8.11 -0.48 26.38
N ASP A 312 -9.18 -1.24 26.42
CA ASP A 312 -10.53 -0.71 26.27
C ASP A 312 -11.05 -0.15 27.61
N ARG A 313 -12.27 0.43 27.59
CA ARG A 313 -12.89 1.00 28.80
C ARG A 313 -13.11 -0.01 29.94
N HIS A 314 -13.06 -1.31 29.67
CA HIS A 314 -13.15 -2.39 30.66
C HIS A 314 -11.80 -2.88 31.16
N GLY A 315 -10.69 -2.34 30.63
CA GLY A 315 -9.33 -2.76 30.94
C GLY A 315 -8.87 -3.97 30.12
N ASN A 316 -9.64 -4.45 29.14
CA ASN A 316 -9.22 -5.52 28.25
C ASN A 316 -8.14 -5.01 27.29
N ARG A 317 -7.17 -5.89 26.99
CA ARG A 317 -6.12 -5.58 26.00
C ARG A 317 -6.73 -5.31 24.64
N ALA A 318 -6.26 -4.23 24.01
CA ALA A 318 -6.66 -3.81 22.68
C ALA A 318 -5.45 -3.33 21.88
N TYR A 319 -5.56 -3.33 20.55
CA TYR A 319 -4.52 -2.81 19.65
C TYR A 319 -5.01 -1.57 18.93
N ARG A 320 -4.08 -0.67 18.62
CA ARG A 320 -4.37 0.58 17.90
C ARG A 320 -3.15 1.07 17.11
N LEU A 321 -3.34 2.01 16.19
CA LEU A 321 -2.22 2.74 15.61
C LEU A 321 -1.61 3.68 16.66
N ALA A 322 -0.26 3.66 16.78
CA ALA A 322 0.49 4.42 17.77
C ALA A 322 1.34 5.51 17.12
N LEU A 323 1.67 6.56 17.89
CA LEU A 323 2.53 7.69 17.47
C LEU A 323 2.10 8.33 16.14
N GLN A 324 0.80 8.45 15.87
CA GLN A 324 0.25 8.98 14.62
C GLN A 324 0.65 10.44 14.35
N THR A 325 1.05 11.21 15.38
CA THR A 325 1.44 12.61 15.25
C THR A 325 2.64 12.86 14.34
N ARG A 326 3.41 11.82 13.95
CA ARG A 326 4.54 11.92 13.01
C ARG A 326 4.13 11.62 11.57
N GLU A 327 2.91 11.11 11.33
CA GLU A 327 2.42 10.72 10.00
C GLU A 327 1.92 11.93 9.18
N GLN A 328 1.87 11.76 7.86
CA GLN A 328 1.59 12.84 6.90
C GLN A 328 0.16 13.41 7.02
N HIS A 329 -0.83 12.62 7.43
CA HIS A 329 -2.21 13.09 7.61
C HIS A 329 -2.38 14.07 8.79
N ILE A 330 -1.40 14.13 9.72
CA ILE A 330 -1.38 15.07 10.83
C ILE A 330 -0.34 16.18 10.62
N ARG A 331 0.90 15.81 10.26
CA ARG A 331 2.02 16.75 10.17
C ARG A 331 2.20 17.40 8.80
N ARG A 332 1.57 16.88 7.75
CA ARG A 332 1.66 17.41 6.37
C ARG A 332 3.13 17.58 5.93
N GLU A 333 3.57 18.79 5.58
CA GLU A 333 4.94 19.10 5.17
C GLU A 333 6.01 18.82 6.26
N LYS A 334 5.62 18.66 7.51
CA LYS A 334 6.53 18.31 8.62
C LYS A 334 6.53 16.82 8.96
N ALA A 335 5.88 15.99 8.14
CA ALA A 335 5.86 14.55 8.32
C ALA A 335 7.25 13.93 8.14
N THR A 336 7.47 12.77 8.74
CA THR A 336 8.73 12.03 8.59
C THR A 336 8.87 11.35 7.23
N SER A 337 7.76 11.08 6.55
CA SER A 337 7.68 10.44 5.23
C SER A 337 6.34 10.77 4.56
N ASN A 338 6.26 10.61 3.24
CA ASN A 338 5.00 10.71 2.49
C ASN A 338 4.20 9.39 2.48
N ILE A 339 4.71 8.30 3.05
CA ILE A 339 4.06 6.99 3.02
C ILE A 339 2.71 7.05 3.72
N CYS A 340 1.64 6.72 2.97
CA CYS A 340 0.26 6.64 3.44
C CYS A 340 -0.22 5.19 3.49
N THR A 341 -0.06 4.47 2.38
CA THR A 341 -0.35 3.04 2.28
C THR A 341 0.89 2.20 2.56
N ALA A 342 0.69 0.98 3.05
CA ALA A 342 1.75 0.02 3.34
C ALA A 342 1.36 -1.35 2.75
N GLN A 343 2.28 -2.29 2.70
CA GLN A 343 2.03 -3.65 2.20
C GLN A 343 1.43 -4.53 3.31
N ALA A 344 0.26 -4.13 3.83
CA ALA A 344 -0.32 -4.72 5.03
C ALA A 344 -0.67 -6.20 4.86
N LEU A 345 -1.35 -6.61 3.78
CA LEU A 345 -1.72 -8.01 3.54
C LEU A 345 -0.50 -8.92 3.47
N LEU A 346 0.59 -8.43 2.88
CA LEU A 346 1.83 -9.21 2.74
C LEU A 346 2.58 -9.31 4.06
N ALA A 347 2.54 -8.28 4.89
CA ALA A 347 3.05 -8.33 6.26
C ALA A 347 2.24 -9.33 7.12
N ILE A 348 0.92 -9.36 6.96
CA ILE A 348 0.03 -10.34 7.60
C ILE A 348 0.40 -11.76 7.16
N LEU A 349 0.54 -12.00 5.86
CA LEU A 349 0.94 -13.32 5.33
C LEU A 349 2.31 -13.75 5.85
N ALA A 350 3.31 -12.87 5.85
CA ALA A 350 4.65 -13.17 6.37
C ALA A 350 4.62 -13.52 7.86
N THR A 351 3.81 -12.83 8.65
CA THR A 351 3.64 -13.12 10.08
C THR A 351 2.98 -14.48 10.29
N LEU A 352 1.89 -14.76 9.58
CA LEU A 352 1.18 -16.05 9.69
C LEU A 352 2.03 -17.20 9.15
N TYR A 353 2.88 -16.97 8.16
CA TYR A 353 3.90 -17.92 7.72
C TYR A 353 4.86 -18.27 8.88
N ALA A 354 5.36 -17.25 9.57
CA ALA A 354 6.21 -17.46 10.75
C ALA A 354 5.48 -18.20 11.87
N CYS A 355 4.20 -17.89 12.13
CA CYS A 355 3.38 -18.63 13.10
C CYS A 355 3.18 -20.10 12.69
N TYR A 356 2.98 -20.37 11.39
CA TYR A 356 2.75 -21.71 10.86
C TYR A 356 4.00 -22.59 10.96
N HIS A 357 5.16 -22.07 10.57
CA HIS A 357 6.43 -22.80 10.61
C HIS A 357 7.07 -22.76 12.00
N GLY A 358 6.90 -21.68 12.74
CA GLY A 358 7.55 -21.40 14.02
C GLY A 358 9.08 -21.31 13.92
N PRO A 359 9.78 -20.97 15.01
CA PRO A 359 11.22 -20.75 14.98
C PRO A 359 11.99 -21.96 14.47
N GLU A 360 11.64 -23.16 14.90
CA GLU A 360 12.32 -24.39 14.45
C GLU A 360 12.09 -24.65 12.94
N GLY A 361 10.86 -24.52 12.44
CA GLY A 361 10.56 -24.69 11.02
C GLY A 361 11.28 -23.66 10.13
N LEU A 362 11.32 -22.40 10.54
CA LEU A 362 12.07 -21.36 9.84
C LEU A 362 13.57 -21.64 9.84
N ARG A 363 14.13 -22.08 10.98
CA ARG A 363 15.52 -22.49 11.07
C ARG A 363 15.85 -23.67 10.14
N GLN A 364 14.96 -24.66 10.04
CA GLN A 364 15.12 -25.79 9.12
C GLN A 364 15.06 -25.34 7.64
N ILE A 365 14.19 -24.38 7.32
CA ILE A 365 14.12 -23.78 5.97
C ILE A 365 15.47 -23.10 5.64
N ALA A 366 15.97 -22.25 6.54
CA ALA A 366 17.24 -21.56 6.39
C ALA A 366 18.42 -22.54 6.25
N LEU A 367 18.48 -23.56 7.13
CA LEU A 367 19.52 -24.61 7.08
C LEU A 367 19.47 -25.41 5.79
N ARG A 368 18.27 -25.70 5.26
CA ARG A 368 18.12 -26.44 4.00
C ARG A 368 18.70 -25.64 2.83
N ALA A 369 18.38 -24.35 2.70
CA ALA A 369 18.95 -23.48 1.69
C ALA A 369 20.48 -23.41 1.82
N HIS A 370 21.00 -23.18 3.02
CA HIS A 370 22.44 -23.14 3.30
C HIS A 370 23.15 -24.46 2.97
N ARG A 371 22.58 -25.62 3.34
CA ARG A 371 23.18 -26.96 3.05
C ARG A 371 23.27 -27.21 1.54
N LYS A 372 22.23 -26.85 0.77
CA LYS A 372 22.27 -26.96 -0.69
C LYS A 372 23.38 -26.09 -1.28
N THR A 373 23.53 -24.89 -0.77
CA THR A 373 24.61 -23.97 -1.17
C THR A 373 25.99 -24.53 -0.76
N SER A 374 26.12 -25.08 0.44
CA SER A 374 27.34 -25.72 0.92
C SER A 374 27.76 -26.91 0.04
N ARG A 375 26.79 -27.73 -0.37
CA ARG A 375 27.01 -28.82 -1.29
C ARG A 375 27.50 -28.34 -2.65
N LEU A 376 26.88 -27.33 -3.23
CA LEU A 376 27.34 -26.72 -4.48
C LEU A 376 28.77 -26.15 -4.32
N PHE A 377 29.03 -25.42 -3.24
CA PHE A 377 30.38 -24.88 -2.97
C PHE A 377 31.46 -25.95 -2.96
N ARG A 378 31.25 -27.09 -2.25
CA ARG A 378 32.20 -28.21 -2.26
C ARG A 378 32.34 -28.83 -3.63
N THR A 379 31.25 -28.96 -4.39
CA THR A 379 31.25 -29.42 -5.75
C THR A 379 32.12 -28.54 -6.64
N LEU A 380 31.96 -27.24 -6.56
CA LEU A 380 32.76 -26.26 -7.32
C LEU A 380 34.23 -26.34 -6.95
N LYS A 381 34.54 -26.39 -5.65
CA LYS A 381 35.93 -26.50 -5.17
C LYS A 381 36.58 -27.78 -5.65
N ALA A 382 35.87 -28.91 -5.62
CA ALA A 382 36.38 -30.20 -6.13
C ALA A 382 36.63 -30.17 -7.64
N ALA A 383 35.85 -29.41 -8.40
CA ALA A 383 36.02 -29.18 -9.83
C ALA A 383 37.06 -28.09 -10.17
N GLY A 384 37.73 -27.48 -9.20
CA GLY A 384 38.74 -26.45 -9.39
C GLY A 384 38.21 -25.05 -9.67
N LEU A 385 36.90 -24.83 -9.51
CA LEU A 385 36.31 -23.52 -9.63
C LEU A 385 36.40 -22.77 -8.27
N LYS A 386 36.63 -21.46 -8.33
CA LYS A 386 36.76 -20.60 -7.15
C LYS A 386 35.49 -19.81 -6.91
N CYS A 387 35.13 -19.65 -5.64
CA CYS A 387 34.15 -18.70 -5.19
C CYS A 387 34.84 -17.48 -4.56
N LYS A 388 34.18 -16.31 -4.64
CA LYS A 388 34.71 -15.05 -4.05
C LYS A 388 34.89 -15.13 -2.53
N SER A 389 34.13 -16.04 -1.86
CA SER A 389 34.19 -16.23 -0.41
C SER A 389 33.90 -17.67 -0.04
N ASP A 390 34.41 -18.11 1.10
CA ASP A 390 34.04 -19.34 1.79
C ASP A 390 33.05 -19.09 2.96
N ARG A 391 32.69 -17.80 3.18
CA ARG A 391 31.67 -17.35 4.13
C ARG A 391 30.44 -16.87 3.39
N PHE A 392 29.36 -17.64 3.43
CA PHE A 392 28.11 -17.37 2.72
C PHE A 392 26.92 -17.97 3.48
N PHE A 393 25.73 -17.50 3.13
CA PHE A 393 24.47 -18.11 3.59
C PHE A 393 23.90 -19.02 2.50
N ASP A 394 23.29 -18.46 1.46
CA ASP A 394 22.58 -19.18 0.40
C ASP A 394 23.01 -18.78 -1.01
N THR A 395 23.93 -17.84 -1.11
CA THR A 395 24.36 -17.25 -2.38
C THR A 395 25.87 -17.42 -2.58
N LEU A 396 26.26 -17.83 -3.78
CA LEU A 396 27.66 -17.97 -4.21
C LEU A 396 27.95 -17.03 -5.37
N ALA A 397 29.09 -16.35 -5.32
CA ALA A 397 29.71 -15.67 -6.45
C ALA A 397 30.88 -16.53 -6.97
N ILE A 398 30.74 -17.05 -8.17
CA ILE A 398 31.64 -18.05 -8.77
C ILE A 398 32.52 -17.36 -9.81
N GLU A 399 33.85 -17.52 -9.72
CA GLU A 399 34.81 -17.00 -10.70
C GLU A 399 34.78 -17.84 -11.98
N VAL A 400 34.42 -17.20 -13.10
CA VAL A 400 34.28 -17.84 -14.41
C VAL A 400 34.87 -16.96 -15.53
N PRO A 401 36.15 -16.64 -15.52
CA PRO A 401 36.77 -15.62 -16.37
C PRO A 401 36.32 -15.71 -17.85
N GLY A 402 35.68 -14.64 -18.36
CA GLY A 402 35.20 -14.50 -19.73
C GLY A 402 34.07 -15.48 -20.14
N ARG A 403 33.48 -16.23 -19.19
CA ARG A 403 32.49 -17.28 -19.51
C ARG A 403 31.09 -17.00 -18.96
N ALA A 404 30.87 -15.90 -18.25
CA ALA A 404 29.59 -15.66 -17.56
C ALA A 404 28.40 -15.73 -18.52
N ASP A 405 28.46 -15.06 -19.67
CA ASP A 405 27.39 -15.08 -20.68
C ASP A 405 27.07 -16.48 -21.22
N ALA A 406 28.13 -17.24 -21.57
CA ALA A 406 27.95 -18.59 -22.06
C ALA A 406 27.32 -19.53 -21.04
N LEU A 407 27.70 -19.38 -19.77
CA LEU A 407 27.15 -20.20 -18.67
C LEU A 407 25.72 -19.81 -18.30
N VAL A 408 25.38 -18.52 -18.34
CA VAL A 408 23.98 -18.07 -18.21
C VAL A 408 23.13 -18.67 -19.32
N GLN A 409 23.61 -18.63 -20.57
CA GLN A 409 22.87 -19.23 -21.69
C GLN A 409 22.76 -20.76 -21.55
N ALA A 410 23.80 -21.44 -21.08
CA ALA A 410 23.76 -22.88 -20.79
C ALA A 410 22.71 -23.18 -19.70
N ALA A 411 22.61 -22.36 -18.67
CA ALA A 411 21.61 -22.49 -17.62
C ALA A 411 20.18 -22.30 -18.18
N VAL A 412 19.95 -21.26 -18.98
CA VAL A 412 18.64 -21.01 -19.64
C VAL A 412 18.23 -22.20 -20.52
N ASN A 413 19.14 -22.80 -21.23
CA ASN A 413 18.88 -24.01 -22.06
C ASN A 413 18.50 -25.23 -21.21
N LEU A 414 18.87 -25.25 -19.92
CA LEU A 414 18.48 -26.28 -18.95
C LEU A 414 17.20 -25.88 -18.15
N GLY A 415 16.58 -24.77 -18.49
CA GLY A 415 15.33 -24.31 -17.85
C GLY A 415 15.52 -23.55 -16.52
N ILE A 416 16.73 -23.00 -16.29
CA ILE A 416 17.07 -22.28 -15.05
C ILE A 416 17.68 -20.90 -15.32
N ASN A 417 17.48 -19.95 -14.42
CA ASN A 417 18.09 -18.64 -14.47
C ASN A 417 19.17 -18.49 -13.40
N LEU A 418 20.36 -18.05 -13.82
CA LEU A 418 21.47 -17.65 -12.94
C LEU A 418 21.78 -16.17 -13.13
N ARG A 419 22.40 -15.55 -12.13
CA ARG A 419 22.72 -14.11 -12.14
C ARG A 419 24.11 -13.88 -12.74
N LYS A 420 24.20 -13.07 -13.80
CA LYS A 420 25.46 -12.48 -14.23
C LYS A 420 25.79 -11.29 -13.32
N LEU A 421 26.85 -11.39 -12.54
CA LEU A 421 27.36 -10.26 -11.73
C LEU A 421 28.23 -9.34 -12.58
N ASP A 422 29.16 -9.91 -13.34
CA ASP A 422 30.02 -9.25 -14.33
C ASP A 422 30.48 -10.27 -15.42
N ALA A 423 31.39 -9.87 -16.27
CA ALA A 423 31.91 -10.77 -17.35
C ALA A 423 32.61 -12.01 -16.82
N ASP A 424 33.15 -11.93 -15.62
CA ASP A 424 34.03 -12.93 -15.01
C ASP A 424 33.42 -13.62 -13.79
N THR A 425 32.19 -13.21 -13.38
CA THR A 425 31.56 -13.67 -12.15
C THR A 425 30.09 -14.05 -12.35
N LEU A 426 29.72 -15.23 -11.90
CA LEU A 426 28.36 -15.75 -11.92
C LEU A 426 27.81 -15.88 -10.52
N GLY A 427 26.58 -15.39 -10.27
CA GLY A 427 25.85 -15.53 -9.01
C GLY A 427 24.85 -16.69 -9.04
N VAL A 428 24.76 -17.42 -7.93
CA VAL A 428 23.76 -18.48 -7.70
C VAL A 428 23.19 -18.31 -6.30
N SER A 429 21.87 -18.07 -6.18
CA SER A 429 21.19 -17.89 -4.91
C SER A 429 20.13 -18.97 -4.70
N PHE A 430 20.40 -19.94 -3.84
CA PHE A 430 19.43 -20.98 -3.49
C PHE A 430 18.39 -20.49 -2.50
N ASP A 431 17.26 -21.16 -2.46
CA ASP A 431 16.10 -20.76 -1.67
C ASP A 431 15.35 -21.97 -1.09
N GLU A 432 14.21 -21.70 -0.46
CA GLU A 432 13.36 -22.72 0.16
C GLU A 432 12.94 -23.82 -0.82
N THR A 433 12.77 -23.51 -2.09
CA THR A 433 12.25 -24.42 -3.11
C THR A 433 13.33 -25.31 -3.75
N THR A 434 14.61 -25.04 -3.42
CA THR A 434 15.75 -25.73 -4.04
C THR A 434 15.83 -27.19 -3.60
N THR A 435 15.87 -28.11 -4.58
CA THR A 435 16.01 -29.56 -4.41
C THR A 435 17.43 -30.04 -4.73
N ASP A 436 17.73 -31.34 -4.45
CA ASP A 436 19.02 -31.95 -4.87
C ASP A 436 19.16 -32.00 -6.38
N GLN A 437 18.07 -32.20 -7.13
CA GLN A 437 18.06 -32.16 -8.56
C GLN A 437 18.44 -30.79 -9.12
N ASP A 438 18.02 -29.74 -8.45
CA ASP A 438 18.35 -28.37 -8.80
C ASP A 438 19.84 -28.06 -8.62
N VAL A 439 20.45 -28.54 -7.53
CA VAL A 439 21.89 -28.44 -7.32
C VAL A 439 22.64 -29.17 -8.45
N ALA A 440 22.14 -30.32 -8.90
CA ALA A 440 22.70 -31.04 -10.02
C ALA A 440 22.54 -30.30 -11.35
N LEU A 441 21.41 -29.65 -11.59
CA LEU A 441 21.19 -28.82 -12.78
C LEU A 441 22.14 -27.64 -12.84
N VAL A 442 22.34 -26.94 -11.72
CA VAL A 442 23.31 -25.82 -11.65
C VAL A 442 24.74 -26.35 -11.90
N ALA A 443 25.15 -27.43 -11.28
CA ALA A 443 26.46 -28.05 -11.53
C ALA A 443 26.62 -28.41 -13.01
N LYS A 444 25.60 -29.02 -13.62
CA LYS A 444 25.61 -29.36 -15.06
C LYS A 444 25.73 -28.12 -15.95
N ALA A 445 25.02 -27.02 -15.62
CA ALA A 445 25.16 -25.77 -16.36
C ALA A 445 26.59 -25.21 -16.32
N LEU A 446 27.32 -25.50 -15.25
CA LEU A 446 28.73 -25.12 -15.07
C LEU A 446 29.74 -26.18 -15.68
N GLY A 447 29.22 -27.26 -16.30
CA GLY A 447 30.01 -28.31 -16.89
C GLY A 447 30.53 -29.35 -15.89
N ILE A 448 29.89 -29.48 -14.72
CA ILE A 448 30.28 -30.43 -13.68
C ILE A 448 29.27 -31.59 -13.64
N GLU A 449 29.76 -32.82 -13.81
CA GLU A 449 28.92 -34.02 -13.84
C GLU A 449 28.76 -34.70 -12.47
N GLN A 450 29.76 -34.55 -11.59
CA GLN A 450 29.78 -35.24 -10.30
C GLN A 450 29.55 -34.23 -9.16
N LEU A 451 28.52 -34.48 -8.36
CA LEU A 451 28.25 -33.71 -7.17
C LEU A 451 29.04 -34.24 -5.97
N HIS A 452 29.47 -33.33 -5.11
CA HIS A 452 29.97 -33.70 -3.80
C HIS A 452 28.84 -34.29 -2.94
N HIS A 453 29.13 -35.34 -2.14
CA HIS A 453 28.11 -36.02 -1.35
C HIS A 453 27.76 -35.30 -0.03
N ASP A 454 28.75 -34.60 0.55
CA ASP A 454 28.58 -33.93 1.83
C ASP A 454 27.79 -32.61 1.65
N ASP A 455 26.69 -32.50 2.34
CA ASP A 455 25.84 -31.35 2.44
C ASP A 455 25.82 -30.68 3.83
N SER A 456 26.77 -31.04 4.72
CA SER A 456 26.89 -30.43 6.04
C SER A 456 27.06 -28.90 5.94
N SER A 457 26.54 -28.18 6.93
CA SER A 457 26.71 -26.73 7.04
C SER A 457 28.20 -26.37 7.18
N ILE A 458 28.63 -25.30 6.57
CA ILE A 458 29.98 -24.70 6.69
C ILE A 458 29.96 -23.32 7.33
N LEU A 459 28.85 -22.96 7.99
CA LEU A 459 28.78 -21.70 8.75
C LEU A 459 29.84 -21.71 9.84
N GLN A 460 30.53 -20.58 10.00
CA GLN A 460 31.58 -20.41 10.99
C GLN A 460 30.98 -19.97 12.34
N GLU A 461 31.54 -20.44 13.45
CA GLU A 461 31.03 -20.17 14.79
C GLU A 461 30.96 -18.69 15.15
N ASP A 462 31.85 -17.87 14.59
CA ASP A 462 31.93 -16.42 14.84
C ASP A 462 30.81 -15.60 14.15
N THR A 463 30.04 -16.23 13.25
CA THR A 463 28.90 -15.59 12.56
C THR A 463 27.56 -16.20 12.94
N PHE A 464 27.59 -17.29 13.75
CA PHE A 464 26.41 -18.06 14.08
C PHE A 464 25.58 -17.38 15.18
N ARG A 465 24.26 -17.32 14.96
CA ARG A 465 23.32 -16.86 15.97
C ARG A 465 23.17 -17.83 17.12
N SER A 466 23.37 -17.36 18.34
CA SER A 466 23.31 -18.17 19.58
C SER A 466 22.07 -17.93 20.43
N ASP A 467 21.35 -16.81 20.19
CA ASP A 467 20.16 -16.46 20.94
C ASP A 467 18.90 -17.15 20.40
N ASP A 468 17.95 -17.40 21.27
CA ASP A 468 16.61 -17.89 20.89
C ASP A 468 15.80 -16.72 20.35
N VAL A 469 14.99 -16.99 19.31
CA VAL A 469 14.14 -16.01 18.65
C VAL A 469 12.72 -16.51 18.52
N LEU A 470 11.77 -15.59 18.36
CA LEU A 470 10.34 -15.89 18.19
C LEU A 470 9.82 -16.73 19.35
N THR A 471 10.20 -16.34 20.58
CA THR A 471 9.90 -17.07 21.82
C THR A 471 8.44 -16.91 22.26
N GLN A 472 7.66 -16.00 21.67
CA GLN A 472 6.28 -15.74 22.02
C GLN A 472 5.36 -16.89 21.62
N GLU A 473 4.35 -17.17 22.43
CA GLU A 473 3.41 -18.31 22.27
C GLU A 473 2.80 -18.40 20.87
N VAL A 474 2.50 -17.26 20.22
CA VAL A 474 1.90 -17.21 18.89
C VAL A 474 2.73 -17.92 17.82
N PHE A 475 4.07 -17.89 17.94
CA PHE A 475 4.98 -18.57 17.01
C PHE A 475 5.16 -20.06 17.30
N HIS A 476 4.55 -20.59 18.36
CA HIS A 476 4.65 -21.99 18.77
C HIS A 476 3.33 -22.76 18.68
N ARG A 477 2.19 -22.07 18.69
CA ARG A 477 0.88 -22.67 18.89
C ARG A 477 0.22 -23.18 17.60
N TYR A 478 0.19 -22.39 16.55
CA TYR A 478 -0.65 -22.64 15.36
C TYR A 478 0.08 -23.43 14.28
N ARG A 479 0.50 -24.66 14.63
CA ARG A 479 1.38 -25.50 13.80
C ARG A 479 0.62 -26.48 12.89
N SER A 480 -0.63 -26.79 13.18
CA SER A 480 -1.48 -27.63 12.34
C SER A 480 -2.39 -26.79 11.45
N GLU A 481 -2.78 -27.32 10.28
CA GLU A 481 -3.71 -26.63 9.37
C GLU A 481 -5.02 -26.28 10.05
N THR A 482 -5.56 -27.18 10.89
CA THR A 482 -6.82 -26.96 11.61
C THR A 482 -6.71 -25.80 12.60
N GLU A 483 -5.62 -25.73 13.38
CA GLU A 483 -5.41 -24.64 14.32
C GLU A 483 -5.17 -23.32 13.61
N MET A 484 -4.34 -23.33 12.55
CA MET A 484 -4.08 -22.13 11.75
C MET A 484 -5.36 -21.60 11.09
N MET A 485 -6.16 -22.46 10.49
CA MET A 485 -7.43 -22.06 9.86
C MET A 485 -8.39 -21.44 10.89
N ARG A 486 -8.52 -22.04 12.09
CA ARG A 486 -9.35 -21.51 13.16
C ARG A 486 -8.81 -20.20 13.73
N TYR A 487 -7.50 -20.06 13.84
CA TYR A 487 -6.87 -18.82 14.28
C TYR A 487 -7.13 -17.68 13.28
N VAL A 488 -6.87 -17.91 11.98
CA VAL A 488 -7.14 -16.94 10.94
C VAL A 488 -8.62 -16.53 10.91
N ARG A 489 -9.54 -17.48 11.09
CA ARG A 489 -10.97 -17.20 11.21
C ARG A 489 -11.29 -16.35 12.44
N SER A 490 -10.74 -16.70 13.60
CA SER A 490 -10.99 -15.96 14.85
C SER A 490 -10.46 -14.51 14.79
N LEU A 491 -9.45 -14.25 13.98
CA LEU A 491 -8.94 -12.90 13.71
C LEU A 491 -9.90 -12.12 12.80
N SER A 492 -10.29 -12.70 11.67
CA SER A 492 -11.19 -12.02 10.71
C SER A 492 -12.58 -11.74 11.29
N ASP A 493 -13.05 -12.55 12.23
CA ASP A 493 -14.31 -12.30 12.93
C ASP A 493 -14.31 -11.04 13.80
N LYS A 494 -13.13 -10.56 14.21
CA LYS A 494 -12.95 -9.31 14.97
C LYS A 494 -12.99 -8.06 14.09
N ASP A 495 -13.06 -8.21 12.77
CA ASP A 495 -12.87 -7.11 11.81
C ASP A 495 -14.13 -6.88 10.96
N ILE A 496 -14.25 -5.65 10.44
CA ILE A 496 -15.19 -5.31 9.37
C ILE A 496 -14.40 -5.11 8.07
N ALA A 497 -14.86 -5.81 7.02
CA ALA A 497 -14.39 -5.69 5.66
C ALA A 497 -15.60 -5.64 4.70
N LEU A 498 -15.40 -5.44 3.39
CA LEU A 498 -16.50 -5.29 2.42
C LEU A 498 -17.37 -6.54 2.27
N ASP A 499 -16.88 -7.71 2.64
CA ASP A 499 -17.67 -8.95 2.65
C ASP A 499 -18.75 -8.96 3.75
N ARG A 500 -18.70 -8.02 4.69
CA ARG A 500 -19.64 -7.88 5.80
C ARG A 500 -20.58 -6.70 5.65
N ALA A 501 -20.09 -5.55 5.23
CA ALA A 501 -20.87 -4.31 5.10
C ALA A 501 -20.15 -3.30 4.22
N MET A 502 -20.91 -2.31 3.71
CA MET A 502 -20.37 -1.13 3.07
C MET A 502 -19.33 -0.42 3.97
N ILE A 503 -18.25 0.04 3.38
CA ILE A 503 -17.25 0.89 4.02
C ILE A 503 -17.28 2.27 3.34
N PRO A 504 -18.07 3.25 3.86
CA PRO A 504 -18.33 4.53 3.18
C PRO A 504 -17.20 5.56 3.42
N LEU A 505 -15.95 5.14 3.25
CA LEU A 505 -14.78 6.00 3.50
C LEU A 505 -14.57 6.98 2.36
N GLY A 506 -14.90 8.25 2.58
CA GLY A 506 -14.62 9.33 1.66
C GLY A 506 -13.14 9.47 1.34
N SER A 507 -12.85 9.75 0.08
CA SER A 507 -11.51 9.85 -0.53
C SER A 507 -10.75 8.51 -0.64
N CYS A 508 -11.32 7.38 -0.18
CA CYS A 508 -10.68 6.07 -0.16
C CYS A 508 -11.21 5.09 -1.20
N THR A 509 -12.41 5.32 -1.72
CA THR A 509 -13.12 4.49 -2.72
C THR A 509 -13.08 3.00 -2.40
N MET A 510 -13.88 2.58 -1.44
CA MET A 510 -13.98 1.18 -1.01
C MET A 510 -15.00 0.43 -1.86
N LYS A 511 -14.71 0.25 -3.15
CA LYS A 511 -15.58 -0.54 -4.03
C LYS A 511 -15.22 -2.03 -3.97
N LEU A 512 -16.23 -2.88 -4.12
CA LEU A 512 -16.06 -4.32 -4.12
C LEU A 512 -15.24 -4.77 -5.35
N ASN A 513 -14.33 -5.69 -5.12
CA ASN A 513 -13.55 -6.37 -6.14
C ASN A 513 -14.26 -7.68 -6.53
N SER A 514 -14.33 -7.97 -7.80
CA SER A 514 -14.86 -9.25 -8.28
C SER A 514 -13.87 -10.39 -8.01
N ALA A 515 -14.39 -11.59 -7.75
CA ALA A 515 -13.56 -12.77 -7.57
C ALA A 515 -12.76 -13.12 -8.82
N SER A 516 -13.36 -12.95 -10.01
CA SER A 516 -12.71 -13.19 -11.30
C SER A 516 -11.53 -12.27 -11.57
N GLU A 517 -11.56 -11.02 -11.10
CA GLU A 517 -10.45 -10.08 -11.21
C GLU A 517 -9.20 -10.56 -10.46
N LEU A 518 -9.38 -11.26 -9.34
CA LEU A 518 -8.30 -11.74 -8.48
C LEU A 518 -7.70 -13.08 -8.93
N THR A 519 -8.36 -13.80 -9.81
CA THR A 519 -7.98 -15.17 -10.20
C THR A 519 -6.55 -15.24 -10.75
N GLY A 520 -6.14 -14.26 -11.57
CA GLY A 520 -4.81 -14.21 -12.16
C GLY A 520 -3.67 -14.01 -11.18
N VAL A 521 -3.91 -13.46 -9.98
CA VAL A 521 -2.87 -13.14 -8.99
C VAL A 521 -2.14 -14.39 -8.48
N THR A 522 -2.84 -15.53 -8.46
CA THR A 522 -2.27 -16.80 -7.99
C THR A 522 -1.74 -17.70 -9.11
N TRP A 523 -1.85 -17.28 -10.37
CA TRP A 523 -1.30 -18.04 -11.48
C TRP A 523 0.23 -18.02 -11.48
N PRO A 524 0.88 -19.18 -11.67
CA PRO A 524 2.35 -19.23 -11.71
C PRO A 524 2.97 -18.31 -12.76
N GLU A 525 2.30 -18.11 -13.88
CA GLU A 525 2.72 -17.25 -14.98
C GLU A 525 2.86 -15.77 -14.56
N PHE A 526 2.17 -15.33 -13.51
CA PHE A 526 2.32 -13.99 -12.97
C PHE A 526 3.08 -13.97 -11.65
N ASN A 527 2.92 -14.96 -10.78
CA ASN A 527 3.48 -14.88 -9.44
C ASN A 527 4.86 -15.53 -9.26
N ALA A 528 5.27 -16.43 -10.18
CA ALA A 528 6.53 -17.17 -10.06
C ALA A 528 7.70 -16.59 -10.90
N ILE A 529 7.53 -15.45 -11.55
CA ILE A 529 8.56 -14.85 -12.39
C ILE A 529 9.41 -13.87 -11.56
N HIS A 530 10.73 -14.03 -11.69
CA HIS A 530 11.70 -13.15 -11.04
C HIS A 530 11.76 -11.78 -11.73
N PRO A 531 11.82 -10.64 -11.00
CA PRO A 531 11.82 -9.30 -11.61
C PRO A 531 13.01 -9.02 -12.54
N LEU A 532 14.11 -9.73 -12.36
CA LEU A 532 15.31 -9.65 -13.21
C LEU A 532 15.39 -10.80 -14.22
N ALA A 533 14.27 -11.51 -14.48
CA ALA A 533 14.24 -12.51 -15.55
C ALA A 533 14.48 -11.87 -16.93
N PRO A 534 15.15 -12.55 -17.86
CA PRO A 534 15.37 -12.06 -19.22
C PRO A 534 14.05 -11.68 -19.93
N ALA A 535 14.10 -10.67 -20.79
CA ALA A 535 12.92 -10.10 -21.47
C ALA A 535 12.15 -11.12 -22.35
N ASP A 536 12.84 -12.11 -22.92
CA ASP A 536 12.23 -13.19 -23.70
C ASP A 536 11.41 -14.18 -22.83
N GLN A 537 11.52 -14.09 -21.51
CA GLN A 537 10.75 -14.89 -20.55
C GLN A 537 9.52 -14.14 -20.01
N THR A 538 9.39 -12.85 -20.28
CA THR A 538 8.38 -11.95 -19.68
C THR A 538 7.47 -11.29 -20.73
N GLU A 539 7.30 -11.89 -21.89
CA GLU A 539 6.49 -11.35 -22.99
C GLU A 539 5.03 -11.12 -22.57
N GLY A 540 4.46 -12.04 -21.78
CA GLY A 540 3.09 -11.89 -21.27
C GLY A 540 2.95 -10.67 -20.36
N TYR A 541 3.90 -10.44 -19.46
CA TYR A 541 3.92 -9.24 -18.64
C TYR A 541 4.03 -7.96 -19.47
N ARG A 542 4.90 -7.94 -20.47
CA ARG A 542 5.04 -6.78 -21.34
C ARG A 542 3.73 -6.45 -22.05
N ILE A 543 3.03 -7.45 -22.60
CA ILE A 543 1.73 -7.25 -23.24
C ILE A 543 0.69 -6.73 -22.25
N LEU A 544 0.62 -7.31 -21.06
CA LEU A 544 -0.30 -6.87 -20.01
C LEU A 544 -0.06 -5.39 -19.62
N ILE A 545 1.21 -5.02 -19.41
CA ILE A 545 1.64 -3.69 -19.01
C ILE A 545 1.33 -2.68 -20.12
N ASP A 546 1.75 -2.95 -21.36
CA ASP A 546 1.51 -2.07 -22.50
C ASP A 546 -0.01 -1.82 -22.69
N GLN A 547 -0.82 -2.87 -22.58
CA GLN A 547 -2.29 -2.74 -22.68
C GLN A 547 -2.88 -1.93 -21.53
N LEU A 548 -2.43 -2.17 -20.29
CA LEU A 548 -2.96 -1.44 -19.14
C LEU A 548 -2.54 0.03 -19.17
N GLU A 549 -1.29 0.34 -19.53
CA GLU A 549 -0.82 1.73 -19.72
C GLU A 549 -1.66 2.44 -20.78
N ALA A 550 -1.93 1.79 -21.92
CA ALA A 550 -2.78 2.36 -22.98
C ALA A 550 -4.23 2.60 -22.51
N MET A 551 -4.84 1.66 -21.78
CA MET A 551 -6.20 1.82 -21.24
C MET A 551 -6.28 2.97 -20.22
N LEU A 552 -5.26 3.11 -19.39
CA LEU A 552 -5.18 4.20 -18.40
C LEU A 552 -4.93 5.55 -19.07
N CYS A 553 -4.12 5.63 -20.15
CA CYS A 553 -3.97 6.82 -20.98
C CYS A 553 -5.31 7.26 -21.56
N GLU A 554 -6.09 6.32 -22.09
CA GLU A 554 -7.42 6.60 -22.64
C GLU A 554 -8.40 7.13 -21.58
N ALA A 555 -8.38 6.52 -20.38
CA ALA A 555 -9.25 6.94 -19.28
C ALA A 555 -8.91 8.33 -18.72
N THR A 556 -7.64 8.75 -18.81
CA THR A 556 -7.13 9.97 -18.14
C THR A 556 -6.80 11.12 -19.10
N GLY A 557 -6.59 10.82 -20.39
CA GLY A 557 -6.18 11.80 -21.39
C GLY A 557 -4.70 12.20 -21.31
N TYR A 558 -3.87 11.48 -20.58
CA TYR A 558 -2.42 11.61 -20.61
C TYR A 558 -1.82 10.90 -21.81
N ASP A 559 -0.62 11.30 -22.19
CA ASP A 559 0.07 10.77 -23.36
C ASP A 559 0.90 9.52 -23.02
N GLU A 560 1.33 9.39 -21.76
CA GLU A 560 2.11 8.24 -21.29
C GLU A 560 1.91 7.99 -19.79
N ILE A 561 1.93 6.71 -19.38
CA ILE A 561 1.79 6.29 -17.99
C ILE A 561 2.93 5.35 -17.62
N SER A 562 3.46 5.46 -16.40
CA SER A 562 4.39 4.49 -15.80
C SER A 562 3.73 3.76 -14.64
N LEU A 563 3.82 2.43 -14.64
CA LEU A 563 3.32 1.54 -13.60
C LEU A 563 4.37 1.22 -12.52
N GLN A 564 5.55 1.86 -12.56
CA GLN A 564 6.62 1.59 -11.60
C GLN A 564 6.31 1.99 -10.16
N PRO A 565 5.64 3.13 -9.87
CA PRO A 565 5.43 3.53 -8.49
C PRO A 565 4.59 2.50 -7.72
N ASN A 566 5.13 2.01 -6.60
CA ASN A 566 4.52 0.96 -5.78
C ASN A 566 3.63 1.48 -4.63
N ALA A 567 3.21 2.73 -4.71
CA ALA A 567 2.16 3.37 -3.90
C ALA A 567 1.72 4.68 -4.54
N GLY A 568 0.54 5.20 -4.19
CA GLY A 568 0.09 6.54 -4.62
C GLY A 568 1.10 7.63 -4.26
N SER A 569 1.61 7.62 -3.03
CA SER A 569 2.64 8.56 -2.58
C SER A 569 3.96 8.46 -3.38
N GLN A 570 4.32 7.29 -3.88
CA GLN A 570 5.46 7.12 -4.78
C GLN A 570 5.13 7.63 -6.20
N GLY A 571 3.87 7.53 -6.63
CA GLY A 571 3.38 8.18 -7.85
C GLY A 571 3.45 9.70 -7.76
N GLU A 572 3.04 10.27 -6.61
CA GLU A 572 3.23 11.71 -6.33
C GLU A 572 4.70 12.10 -6.45
N TYR A 573 5.58 11.38 -5.78
CA TYR A 573 7.00 11.63 -5.79
C TYR A 573 7.60 11.53 -7.19
N ALA A 574 7.27 10.48 -7.94
CA ALA A 574 7.73 10.29 -9.33
C ALA A 574 7.27 11.43 -10.26
N GLY A 575 6.01 11.86 -10.14
CA GLY A 575 5.47 12.95 -10.91
C GLY A 575 6.14 14.30 -10.62
N LEU A 576 6.39 14.59 -9.35
CA LEU A 576 7.12 15.81 -8.94
C LEU A 576 8.58 15.78 -9.39
N LEU A 577 9.25 14.63 -9.32
CA LEU A 577 10.60 14.47 -9.87
C LEU A 577 10.63 14.69 -11.37
N ALA A 578 9.62 14.20 -12.12
CA ALA A 578 9.52 14.45 -13.55
C ALA A 578 9.38 15.95 -13.87
N ILE A 579 8.59 16.68 -13.09
CA ILE A 579 8.47 18.16 -13.21
C ILE A 579 9.81 18.84 -12.92
N MET A 580 10.48 18.47 -11.84
CA MET A 580 11.78 19.10 -11.48
C MET A 580 12.84 18.85 -12.54
N GLN A 581 12.97 17.62 -13.04
CA GLN A 581 13.90 17.27 -14.10
C GLN A 581 13.56 17.96 -15.43
N TYR A 582 12.28 18.13 -15.74
CA TYR A 582 11.86 18.92 -16.90
C TYR A 582 12.35 20.36 -16.77
N HIS A 583 12.10 21.02 -15.64
CA HIS A 583 12.57 22.39 -15.43
C HIS A 583 14.10 22.51 -15.51
N GLU A 584 14.80 21.56 -14.90
CA GLU A 584 16.27 21.49 -14.98
C GLU A 584 16.75 21.36 -16.43
N SER A 585 16.09 20.50 -17.22
CA SER A 585 16.41 20.30 -18.65
C SER A 585 16.21 21.56 -19.50
N GLN A 586 15.31 22.47 -19.06
CA GLN A 586 15.05 23.76 -19.67
C GLN A 586 15.99 24.86 -19.13
N GLY A 587 16.97 24.55 -18.30
CA GLY A 587 17.85 25.52 -17.64
C GLY A 587 17.15 26.36 -16.56
N GLN A 588 16.04 25.87 -16.02
CA GLN A 588 15.19 26.54 -15.02
C GLN A 588 15.23 25.81 -13.67
N GLY A 589 16.38 25.27 -13.28
CA GLY A 589 16.52 24.49 -12.03
C GLY A 589 16.32 25.31 -10.74
N ASP A 590 16.15 26.62 -10.84
CA ASP A 590 15.80 27.51 -9.72
C ASP A 590 14.29 27.57 -9.43
N ARG A 591 13.44 26.95 -10.26
CA ARG A 591 12.02 26.76 -9.98
C ARG A 591 11.83 25.69 -8.90
N ASN A 592 11.46 26.10 -7.70
CA ASN A 592 11.30 25.19 -6.56
C ASN A 592 10.04 25.43 -5.73
N ILE A 593 9.15 26.33 -6.15
CA ILE A 593 7.89 26.60 -5.44
C ILE A 593 6.81 25.63 -5.92
N CYS A 594 6.20 24.91 -4.98
CA CYS A 594 4.99 24.12 -5.20
C CYS A 594 3.81 24.78 -4.49
N LEU A 595 2.83 25.26 -5.28
CA LEU A 595 1.58 25.79 -4.76
C LEU A 595 0.67 24.62 -4.37
N ILE A 596 0.09 24.65 -3.17
CA ILE A 596 -0.78 23.57 -2.68
C ILE A 596 -1.99 24.18 -1.96
N PRO A 597 -3.24 23.89 -2.39
CA PRO A 597 -4.43 24.35 -1.70
C PRO A 597 -4.48 23.86 -0.24
N SER A 598 -5.04 24.67 0.64
CA SER A 598 -5.16 24.31 2.07
C SER A 598 -6.00 23.05 2.31
N SER A 599 -6.88 22.69 1.38
CA SER A 599 -7.70 21.48 1.39
C SER A 599 -6.97 20.22 0.95
N ALA A 600 -5.76 20.31 0.34
CA ALA A 600 -5.05 19.17 -0.23
C ALA A 600 -4.78 18.06 0.79
N HIS A 601 -4.74 16.81 0.30
CA HIS A 601 -4.36 15.65 1.11
C HIS A 601 -2.96 15.84 1.73
N GLY A 602 -2.74 15.31 2.93
CA GLY A 602 -1.47 15.46 3.67
C GLY A 602 -0.25 14.88 2.96
N THR A 603 -0.44 13.93 2.03
CA THR A 603 0.66 13.37 1.22
C THR A 603 1.24 14.39 0.22
N ASN A 604 0.42 15.30 -0.31
CA ASN A 604 0.87 16.27 -1.31
C ASN A 604 2.00 17.18 -0.80
N PRO A 605 1.84 17.90 0.35
CA PRO A 605 2.94 18.69 0.88
C PRO A 605 4.13 17.85 1.35
N ALA A 606 3.91 16.63 1.84
CA ALA A 606 5.00 15.73 2.21
C ALA A 606 5.81 15.29 0.99
N SER A 607 5.16 14.94 -0.12
CA SER A 607 5.81 14.55 -1.38
C SER A 607 6.56 15.74 -2.01
N ALA A 608 5.98 16.94 -1.98
CA ALA A 608 6.64 18.15 -2.49
C ALA A 608 7.93 18.44 -1.71
N GLN A 609 7.92 18.32 -0.39
CA GLN A 609 9.13 18.45 0.41
C GLN A 609 10.18 17.38 0.11
N MET A 610 9.76 16.13 -0.08
CA MET A 610 10.68 15.06 -0.46
C MET A 610 11.33 15.28 -1.83
N ALA A 611 10.66 16.02 -2.73
CA ALA A 611 11.19 16.46 -4.01
C ALA A 611 11.99 17.76 -3.93
N ASN A 612 12.34 18.22 -2.70
CA ASN A 612 13.05 19.48 -2.44
C ASN A 612 12.31 20.73 -2.90
N MET A 613 10.98 20.70 -2.96
CA MET A 613 10.18 21.87 -3.27
C MET A 613 9.78 22.61 -1.99
N GLN A 614 9.72 23.92 -2.08
CA GLN A 614 9.14 24.77 -1.05
C GLN A 614 7.62 24.81 -1.23
N VAL A 615 6.90 24.33 -0.23
CA VAL A 615 5.42 24.37 -0.21
C VAL A 615 4.95 25.78 0.10
N VAL A 616 4.07 26.31 -0.75
CA VAL A 616 3.36 27.57 -0.56
C VAL A 616 1.86 27.26 -0.57
N VAL A 617 1.21 27.49 0.55
CA VAL A 617 -0.22 27.18 0.71
C VAL A 617 -1.05 28.26 0.01
N VAL A 618 -2.02 27.82 -0.79
CA VAL A 618 -3.06 28.66 -1.39
C VAL A 618 -4.34 28.50 -0.57
N ALA A 619 -4.99 29.58 -0.20
CA ALA A 619 -6.24 29.54 0.56
C ALA A 619 -7.38 28.91 -0.24
N CYS A 620 -8.38 28.39 0.47
CA CYS A 620 -9.68 28.04 -0.09
C CYS A 620 -10.71 29.07 0.34
N ASP A 621 -11.71 29.32 -0.50
CA ASP A 621 -12.85 30.20 -0.20
C ASP A 621 -13.84 29.52 0.78
N SER A 622 -14.91 30.21 1.14
CA SER A 622 -15.94 29.69 2.04
C SER A 622 -16.75 28.54 1.44
N GLN A 623 -16.67 28.31 0.14
CA GLN A 623 -17.35 27.24 -0.58
C GLN A 623 -16.43 26.01 -0.77
N GLY A 624 -15.16 26.10 -0.33
CA GLY A 624 -14.19 25.03 -0.44
C GLY A 624 -13.42 25.01 -1.77
N ASN A 625 -13.59 26.01 -2.65
CA ASN A 625 -12.81 26.14 -3.89
C ASN A 625 -11.48 26.84 -3.62
N VAL A 626 -10.52 26.71 -4.53
CA VAL A 626 -9.28 27.48 -4.48
C VAL A 626 -9.58 28.97 -4.61
N ASP A 627 -9.11 29.78 -3.66
CA ASP A 627 -9.26 31.23 -3.72
C ASP A 627 -8.37 31.80 -4.85
N LEU A 628 -9.03 32.20 -5.94
CA LEU A 628 -8.34 32.73 -7.14
C LEU A 628 -7.61 34.04 -6.88
N MET A 629 -8.07 34.86 -5.91
CA MET A 629 -7.37 36.10 -5.54
C MET A 629 -6.08 35.80 -4.78
N ASP A 630 -6.11 34.86 -3.84
CA ASP A 630 -4.91 34.42 -3.15
C ASP A 630 -3.92 33.75 -4.14
N LEU A 631 -4.45 32.92 -5.06
CA LEU A 631 -3.63 32.30 -6.11
C LEU A 631 -2.93 33.38 -6.96
N ASP A 632 -3.65 34.42 -7.40
CA ASP A 632 -3.06 35.53 -8.18
C ASP A 632 -1.99 36.29 -7.38
N GLN A 633 -2.19 36.52 -6.12
CA GLN A 633 -1.17 37.12 -5.23
C GLN A 633 0.08 36.24 -5.12
N LYS A 634 -0.08 34.93 -4.96
CA LYS A 634 1.04 33.98 -4.92
C LYS A 634 1.79 33.95 -6.26
N ILE A 635 1.05 33.90 -7.36
CA ILE A 635 1.64 33.94 -8.71
C ILE A 635 2.43 35.25 -8.91
N GLN A 636 1.89 36.38 -8.51
CA GLN A 636 2.60 37.66 -8.57
C GLN A 636 3.85 37.68 -7.68
N GLN A 637 3.77 37.10 -6.47
CA GLN A 637 4.87 37.06 -5.52
C GLN A 637 6.02 36.15 -5.95
N TYR A 638 5.73 34.98 -6.47
CA TYR A 638 6.73 33.95 -6.74
C TYR A 638 7.10 33.83 -8.24
N GLY A 639 6.19 34.19 -9.14
CA GLY A 639 6.45 34.28 -10.58
C GLY A 639 7.15 33.07 -11.18
N THR A 640 8.31 33.32 -11.81
CA THR A 640 9.12 32.29 -12.48
C THR A 640 9.75 31.26 -11.53
N LYS A 641 9.62 31.40 -10.20
CA LYS A 641 10.07 30.38 -9.25
C LYS A 641 9.05 29.27 -9.02
N ILE A 642 7.81 29.45 -9.51
CA ILE A 642 6.79 28.42 -9.40
C ILE A 642 7.15 27.26 -10.32
N ALA A 643 7.40 26.10 -9.73
CA ALA A 643 7.64 24.85 -10.44
C ALA A 643 6.32 24.16 -10.78
N ALA A 644 5.40 24.08 -9.78
CA ALA A 644 4.13 23.40 -9.96
C ALA A 644 3.04 23.93 -9.02
N ILE A 645 1.79 23.59 -9.37
CA ILE A 645 0.66 23.56 -8.45
C ILE A 645 0.21 22.09 -8.30
N MET A 646 -0.14 21.63 -7.08
CA MET A 646 -0.79 20.34 -6.86
C MET A 646 -2.24 20.56 -6.43
N ILE A 647 -3.19 20.06 -7.22
CA ILE A 647 -4.64 20.21 -6.98
C ILE A 647 -5.27 18.83 -6.92
N THR A 648 -6.05 18.55 -5.88
CA THR A 648 -6.91 17.36 -5.84
C THR A 648 -8.19 17.64 -6.63
N TYR A 649 -8.56 16.75 -7.57
CA TYR A 649 -9.74 16.96 -8.40
C TYR A 649 -10.51 15.66 -8.69
N PRO A 650 -11.86 15.58 -8.45
CA PRO A 650 -12.65 16.61 -7.74
C PRO A 650 -12.05 16.98 -6.38
N SER A 651 -12.43 18.15 -5.83
CA SER A 651 -11.81 18.65 -4.61
C SER A 651 -12.08 17.72 -3.42
N THR A 652 -11.20 17.74 -2.43
CA THR A 652 -11.40 17.01 -1.16
C THR A 652 -12.63 17.45 -0.37
N HIS A 653 -13.32 18.51 -0.82
CA HIS A 653 -14.62 18.93 -0.29
C HIS A 653 -15.81 18.20 -0.93
N GLY A 654 -15.57 17.24 -1.83
CA GLY A 654 -16.61 16.46 -2.51
C GLY A 654 -17.34 17.21 -3.61
N VAL A 655 -16.73 18.26 -4.18
CA VAL A 655 -17.33 19.08 -5.23
C VAL A 655 -16.40 19.24 -6.44
N PHE A 656 -17.00 19.46 -7.59
CA PHE A 656 -16.28 19.88 -8.79
C PHE A 656 -16.04 21.40 -8.73
N GLU A 657 -14.80 21.77 -8.74
CA GLU A 657 -14.39 23.18 -8.76
C GLU A 657 -14.50 23.74 -10.18
N GLU A 658 -15.35 24.75 -10.35
CA GLU A 658 -15.61 25.42 -11.64
C GLU A 658 -14.36 26.11 -12.21
N GLY A 659 -13.49 26.60 -11.34
CA GLY A 659 -12.30 27.39 -11.68
C GLY A 659 -11.10 26.58 -12.13
N VAL A 660 -11.16 25.25 -12.19
CA VAL A 660 -9.96 24.41 -12.40
C VAL A 660 -9.20 24.73 -13.69
N THR A 661 -9.88 24.98 -14.81
CA THR A 661 -9.22 25.35 -16.08
C THR A 661 -8.52 26.69 -15.99
N ALA A 662 -9.13 27.68 -15.32
CA ALA A 662 -8.51 28.99 -15.11
C ALA A 662 -7.28 28.89 -14.18
N ILE A 663 -7.32 28.03 -13.17
CA ILE A 663 -6.15 27.73 -12.30
C ILE A 663 -5.01 27.17 -13.15
N CYS A 664 -5.29 26.18 -13.99
CA CYS A 664 -4.29 25.58 -14.89
C CYS A 664 -3.66 26.65 -15.82
N GLU A 665 -4.50 27.44 -16.49
CA GLU A 665 -4.05 28.51 -17.40
C GLU A 665 -3.15 29.54 -16.69
N LYS A 666 -3.49 29.97 -15.47
CA LYS A 666 -2.71 30.91 -14.68
C LYS A 666 -1.32 30.37 -14.32
N VAL A 667 -1.22 29.10 -13.95
CA VAL A 667 0.05 28.47 -13.60
C VAL A 667 0.91 28.24 -14.85
N HIS A 668 0.32 27.80 -15.95
CA HIS A 668 1.01 27.65 -17.23
C HIS A 668 1.53 29.00 -17.76
N ALA A 669 0.79 30.09 -17.57
CA ALA A 669 1.21 31.43 -18.01
C ALA A 669 2.54 31.89 -17.40
N VAL A 670 2.90 31.39 -16.23
CA VAL A 670 4.21 31.66 -15.59
C VAL A 670 5.23 30.54 -15.79
N GLY A 671 4.88 29.52 -16.59
CA GLY A 671 5.76 28.39 -16.94
C GLY A 671 5.80 27.28 -15.88
N GLY A 672 4.92 27.30 -14.87
CA GLY A 672 4.73 26.22 -13.92
C GLY A 672 3.98 25.04 -14.54
N GLN A 673 4.07 23.86 -13.95
CA GLN A 673 3.35 22.63 -14.34
C GLN A 673 2.14 22.40 -13.44
N VAL A 674 1.11 21.76 -13.98
CA VAL A 674 -0.10 21.42 -13.22
C VAL A 674 -0.12 19.95 -12.86
N TYR A 675 -0.03 19.67 -11.58
CA TYR A 675 -0.19 18.34 -11.01
C TYR A 675 -1.63 18.16 -10.51
N ILE A 676 -2.40 17.30 -11.17
CA ILE A 676 -3.73 16.91 -10.69
C ILE A 676 -3.59 15.66 -9.84
N ASP A 677 -3.91 15.76 -8.55
CA ASP A 677 -4.04 14.58 -7.72
C ASP A 677 -5.26 13.78 -8.17
N GLY A 678 -4.99 12.75 -8.95
CA GLY A 678 -5.95 11.81 -9.54
C GLY A 678 -6.03 10.50 -8.76
N ALA A 679 -5.64 10.48 -7.48
CA ALA A 679 -5.73 9.30 -6.63
C ALA A 679 -7.12 8.67 -6.66
N ASN A 680 -8.17 9.50 -6.72
CA ASN A 680 -9.55 9.08 -6.90
C ASN A 680 -10.14 9.67 -8.19
N LEU A 681 -10.37 8.81 -9.19
CA LEU A 681 -11.01 9.17 -10.46
C LEU A 681 -12.47 8.70 -10.54
N ASN A 682 -13.09 8.33 -9.42
CA ASN A 682 -14.41 7.69 -9.41
C ASN A 682 -15.54 8.58 -9.95
N ALA A 683 -15.33 9.91 -10.00
CA ALA A 683 -16.25 10.87 -10.62
C ALA A 683 -15.80 11.39 -12.00
N LEU A 684 -14.70 10.85 -12.59
CA LEU A 684 -14.10 11.42 -13.80
C LEU A 684 -14.10 10.46 -14.99
N VAL A 685 -13.91 9.15 -14.79
CA VAL A 685 -13.70 8.20 -15.89
C VAL A 685 -14.88 8.20 -16.84
N GLY A 686 -14.63 8.46 -18.12
CA GLY A 686 -15.63 8.49 -19.19
C GLY A 686 -16.50 9.75 -19.26
N VAL A 687 -16.26 10.74 -18.39
CA VAL A 687 -17.02 12.00 -18.35
C VAL A 687 -16.12 13.27 -18.32
N ALA A 688 -14.89 13.13 -17.84
CA ALA A 688 -13.86 14.16 -17.86
C ALA A 688 -12.47 13.51 -17.82
N ARG A 689 -11.47 14.14 -18.42
CA ARG A 689 -10.11 13.62 -18.48
C ARG A 689 -9.10 14.66 -18.01
N PRO A 690 -8.37 14.41 -16.89
CA PRO A 690 -7.46 15.42 -16.32
C PRO A 690 -6.37 15.88 -17.29
N GLY A 691 -5.82 15.01 -18.14
CA GLY A 691 -4.86 15.37 -19.17
C GLY A 691 -5.42 16.25 -20.28
N LYS A 692 -6.75 16.45 -20.40
CA LYS A 692 -7.38 17.31 -21.41
C LYS A 692 -7.81 18.65 -20.85
N PHE A 693 -8.16 18.76 -19.57
CA PHE A 693 -8.60 20.04 -18.99
C PHE A 693 -7.47 20.86 -18.33
N GLY A 694 -6.22 20.46 -18.53
CA GLY A 694 -5.05 21.28 -18.14
C GLY A 694 -4.05 20.60 -17.20
N GLY A 695 -4.26 19.33 -16.83
CA GLY A 695 -3.29 18.59 -16.05
C GLY A 695 -2.07 18.15 -16.89
N ASP A 696 -0.86 18.39 -16.38
CA ASP A 696 0.40 17.92 -16.98
C ASP A 696 0.82 16.56 -16.41
N VAL A 697 0.51 16.32 -15.13
CA VAL A 697 0.84 15.10 -14.39
C VAL A 697 -0.33 14.70 -13.51
N SER A 698 -0.58 13.40 -13.38
CA SER A 698 -1.38 12.82 -12.29
C SER A 698 -0.77 11.52 -11.80
N HIS A 699 -0.88 11.25 -10.50
CA HIS A 699 -0.81 9.87 -10.05
C HIS A 699 -2.23 9.28 -9.95
N LEU A 700 -2.30 7.96 -10.06
CA LEU A 700 -3.52 7.20 -9.96
C LEU A 700 -3.39 6.19 -8.81
N ASN A 701 -4.52 5.85 -8.16
CA ASN A 701 -4.54 4.70 -7.24
C ASN A 701 -5.43 3.61 -7.83
N LEU A 702 -4.82 2.57 -8.40
CA LEU A 702 -5.59 1.45 -9.00
C LEU A 702 -6.43 0.72 -7.96
N HIS A 703 -6.07 0.82 -6.67
CA HIS A 703 -6.83 0.29 -5.55
C HIS A 703 -8.03 1.17 -5.11
N LYS A 704 -8.39 2.17 -5.90
CA LYS A 704 -9.60 2.97 -5.75
C LYS A 704 -10.50 2.75 -6.97
N THR A 705 -10.35 3.54 -8.02
CA THR A 705 -11.21 3.52 -9.19
C THR A 705 -11.12 2.24 -10.01
N PHE A 706 -9.97 1.54 -10.03
CA PHE A 706 -9.69 0.39 -10.89
C PHE A 706 -9.59 -0.95 -10.14
N CYS A 707 -10.32 -1.09 -9.05
CA CYS A 707 -10.66 -2.34 -8.36
C CYS A 707 -9.53 -3.19 -7.75
N ILE A 708 -8.28 -2.76 -7.69
CA ILE A 708 -7.32 -3.48 -6.87
C ILE A 708 -7.77 -3.39 -5.40
N PRO A 709 -7.86 -4.49 -4.63
CA PRO A 709 -8.33 -4.45 -3.25
C PRO A 709 -7.38 -3.71 -2.32
N HIS A 710 -7.90 -3.14 -1.23
CA HIS A 710 -7.09 -2.37 -0.27
C HIS A 710 -6.19 -3.21 0.65
N GLY A 711 -6.38 -4.52 0.73
CA GLY A 711 -5.47 -5.45 1.40
C GLY A 711 -5.16 -5.13 2.86
N GLY A 712 -6.09 -4.57 3.60
CA GLY A 712 -5.90 -4.20 5.01
C GLY A 712 -5.10 -2.92 5.25
N GLY A 713 -4.82 -2.15 4.21
CA GLY A 713 -4.13 -0.86 4.37
C GLY A 713 -3.17 -0.48 3.25
N GLY A 714 -3.41 -0.98 2.10
CA GLY A 714 -2.67 -0.71 0.90
C GLY A 714 -2.33 -1.96 0.15
N PRO A 715 -2.49 -1.98 -1.15
CA PRO A 715 -1.52 -2.55 -2.05
C PRO A 715 -0.66 -1.43 -2.58
N GLY A 716 0.55 -1.75 -2.92
CA GLY A 716 1.48 -0.78 -3.43
C GLY A 716 1.41 -0.66 -4.93
N VAL A 717 0.47 0.11 -5.46
CA VAL A 717 0.48 0.51 -6.87
C VAL A 717 -0.10 1.90 -7.05
N GLY A 718 0.66 2.79 -7.69
CA GLY A 718 0.27 4.18 -7.90
C GLY A 718 0.84 4.70 -9.22
N PRO A 719 0.26 4.33 -10.38
CA PRO A 719 0.74 4.79 -11.67
C PRO A 719 0.85 6.31 -11.75
N VAL A 720 1.81 6.80 -12.53
CA VAL A 720 1.97 8.22 -12.84
C VAL A 720 1.76 8.44 -14.33
N GLY A 721 0.79 9.30 -14.68
CA GLY A 721 0.47 9.71 -16.04
C GLY A 721 0.96 11.12 -16.31
N VAL A 722 1.50 11.36 -17.52
CA VAL A 722 2.09 12.64 -17.88
C VAL A 722 1.75 13.04 -19.32
N LYS A 723 1.82 14.36 -19.59
CA LYS A 723 1.81 14.90 -20.94
C LYS A 723 3.15 14.64 -21.65
N LYS A 724 3.12 14.62 -22.97
CA LYS A 724 4.24 14.22 -23.85
C LYS A 724 5.59 14.85 -23.49
N HIS A 725 5.62 16.13 -23.10
CA HIS A 725 6.85 16.85 -22.77
C HIS A 725 7.52 16.32 -21.48
N LEU A 726 6.76 15.67 -20.60
CA LEU A 726 7.25 15.08 -19.36
C LEU A 726 7.57 13.57 -19.51
N ALA A 727 7.13 12.91 -20.57
CA ALA A 727 7.34 11.46 -20.78
C ALA A 727 8.82 11.01 -20.68
N PRO A 728 9.83 11.76 -21.19
CA PRO A 728 11.23 11.37 -21.04
C PRO A 728 11.72 11.31 -19.58
N PHE A 729 11.03 11.97 -18.66
CA PHE A 729 11.38 12.07 -17.24
C PHE A 729 10.61 11.06 -16.34
N LEU A 730 9.75 10.23 -16.93
CA LEU A 730 9.17 9.09 -16.24
C LEU A 730 10.26 8.12 -15.75
N PRO A 731 10.03 7.41 -14.63
CA PRO A 731 10.99 6.43 -14.12
C PRO A 731 11.42 5.42 -15.19
N ARG A 732 12.73 5.22 -15.32
CA ARG A 732 13.28 4.20 -16.23
C ARG A 732 12.85 2.80 -15.82
N ASP A 733 12.54 1.94 -16.77
CA ASP A 733 12.07 0.56 -16.54
C ASP A 733 12.85 -0.50 -17.32
N GLY A 734 13.82 -0.07 -18.13
CA GLY A 734 14.63 -0.95 -18.97
C GLY A 734 13.93 -1.45 -20.25
N VAL A 735 12.65 -1.14 -20.43
CA VAL A 735 11.83 -1.49 -21.61
C VAL A 735 11.63 -0.27 -22.51
N HIS A 736 11.15 0.81 -21.94
CA HIS A 736 10.92 2.07 -22.64
C HIS A 736 12.20 2.91 -22.66
N THR A 737 12.98 2.80 -23.73
CA THR A 737 14.34 3.38 -23.83
C THR A 737 14.36 4.92 -23.78
N HIS A 738 13.24 5.59 -24.01
CA HIS A 738 13.12 7.05 -23.92
C HIS A 738 12.91 7.53 -22.48
N ARG A 739 12.41 6.67 -21.57
CA ARG A 739 12.25 6.97 -20.14
C ARG A 739 13.62 7.02 -19.46
N ARG A 740 13.99 8.17 -18.90
CA ARG A 740 15.31 8.42 -18.30
C ARG A 740 15.22 8.85 -16.85
N GLY A 741 14.02 9.03 -16.34
CA GLY A 741 13.80 9.41 -14.95
C GLY A 741 14.37 8.39 -13.97
N PRO A 742 14.61 8.79 -12.71
CA PRO A 742 15.17 7.93 -11.69
C PRO A 742 14.17 6.87 -11.23
N MET A 743 14.66 5.72 -10.78
CA MET A 743 13.82 4.68 -10.19
C MET A 743 13.29 5.12 -8.83
N VAL A 744 12.01 4.84 -8.58
CA VAL A 744 11.33 5.15 -7.30
C VAL A 744 10.92 3.89 -6.54
N SER A 745 11.09 2.71 -7.13
CA SER A 745 10.86 1.41 -6.51
C SER A 745 11.95 0.40 -6.86
N ALA A 746 12.05 -0.69 -6.10
CA ALA A 746 13.06 -1.73 -6.29
C ALA A 746 12.93 -2.48 -7.62
N SER A 747 11.72 -2.62 -8.15
CA SER A 747 11.49 -3.30 -9.43
C SER A 747 10.98 -2.34 -10.50
N ALA A 748 11.22 -2.68 -11.76
CA ALA A 748 10.88 -1.86 -12.92
C ALA A 748 9.36 -1.54 -13.05
N PHE A 749 8.51 -2.44 -12.55
CA PHE A 749 7.05 -2.34 -12.63
C PHE A 749 6.39 -2.44 -11.25
N GLY A 750 7.11 -2.10 -10.18
CA GLY A 750 6.58 -2.01 -8.83
C GLY A 750 5.89 -3.29 -8.38
N SER A 751 4.58 -3.23 -8.22
CA SER A 751 3.74 -4.35 -7.77
C SER A 751 3.08 -5.08 -8.95
N ALA A 752 3.88 -5.65 -9.83
CA ALA A 752 3.44 -6.18 -11.11
C ALA A 752 2.39 -7.31 -11.02
N SER A 753 2.44 -8.17 -10.01
CA SER A 753 1.55 -9.34 -9.92
C SER A 753 0.07 -9.01 -9.65
N ILE A 754 -0.23 -7.77 -9.25
CA ILE A 754 -1.62 -7.32 -9.03
C ILE A 754 -2.18 -6.47 -10.17
N LEU A 755 -1.38 -6.14 -11.18
CA LEU A 755 -1.84 -5.43 -12.38
C LEU A 755 -2.93 -6.17 -13.18
N PRO A 756 -2.94 -7.51 -13.23
CA PRO A 756 -4.02 -8.26 -13.85
C PRO A 756 -5.42 -7.89 -13.34
N ILE A 757 -5.56 -7.46 -12.08
CA ILE A 757 -6.85 -7.08 -11.48
C ILE A 757 -7.46 -5.89 -12.24
N SER A 758 -6.71 -4.80 -12.39
CA SER A 758 -7.21 -3.61 -13.11
C SER A 758 -7.39 -3.88 -14.60
N TRP A 759 -6.52 -4.70 -15.21
CA TRP A 759 -6.70 -5.14 -16.59
C TRP A 759 -8.03 -5.89 -16.76
N MET A 760 -8.33 -6.86 -15.89
CA MET A 760 -9.59 -7.61 -15.89
C MET A 760 -10.79 -6.68 -15.73
N TYR A 761 -10.76 -5.79 -14.73
CA TYR A 761 -11.82 -4.82 -14.47
C TYR A 761 -12.13 -3.97 -15.71
N ILE A 762 -11.13 -3.33 -16.31
CA ILE A 762 -11.32 -2.47 -17.49
C ILE A 762 -11.83 -3.29 -18.69
N ARG A 763 -11.31 -4.52 -18.89
CA ARG A 763 -11.73 -5.39 -19.99
C ARG A 763 -13.17 -5.89 -19.85
N MET A 764 -13.63 -6.16 -18.63
CA MET A 764 -15.00 -6.61 -18.37
C MET A 764 -16.00 -5.46 -18.35
N MET A 765 -15.60 -4.27 -17.90
CA MET A 765 -16.47 -3.09 -17.91
C MET A 765 -16.59 -2.44 -19.29
N GLY A 766 -15.51 -2.36 -20.05
CA GLY A 766 -15.48 -1.62 -21.31
C GLY A 766 -15.71 -0.11 -21.11
N ALA A 767 -15.74 0.65 -22.20
CA ALA A 767 -15.91 2.09 -22.17
C ALA A 767 -17.24 2.51 -21.51
N GLU A 768 -18.35 1.92 -21.95
CA GLU A 768 -19.68 2.25 -21.43
C GLU A 768 -19.88 1.82 -19.98
N GLY A 769 -19.36 0.67 -19.57
CA GLY A 769 -19.43 0.21 -18.19
C GLY A 769 -18.64 1.11 -17.22
N LEU A 770 -17.44 1.56 -17.61
CA LEU A 770 -16.64 2.50 -16.81
C LEU A 770 -17.34 3.85 -16.68
N LYS A 771 -17.90 4.40 -17.78
CA LYS A 771 -18.69 5.63 -17.73
C LYS A 771 -19.89 5.47 -16.79
N ARG A 772 -20.63 4.35 -16.92
CA ARG A 772 -21.79 4.08 -16.08
C ARG A 772 -21.41 3.94 -14.60
N ALA A 773 -20.28 3.31 -14.28
CA ALA A 773 -19.77 3.23 -12.92
C ALA A 773 -19.58 4.63 -12.32
N THR A 774 -18.93 5.54 -13.05
CA THR A 774 -18.79 6.95 -12.65
C THR A 774 -20.13 7.63 -12.41
N GLN A 775 -21.08 7.45 -13.33
CA GLN A 775 -22.40 8.06 -13.23
C GLN A 775 -23.21 7.57 -12.02
N VAL A 776 -23.13 6.25 -11.74
CA VAL A 776 -23.79 5.65 -10.58
C VAL A 776 -23.10 6.05 -9.26
N ALA A 777 -21.77 6.22 -9.26
CA ALA A 777 -21.06 6.74 -8.09
C ALA A 777 -21.54 8.15 -7.73
N ILE A 778 -21.67 9.03 -8.73
CA ILE A 778 -22.23 10.38 -8.57
C ILE A 778 -23.68 10.31 -8.08
N LEU A 779 -24.51 9.43 -8.67
CA LEU A 779 -25.90 9.24 -8.26
C LEU A 779 -25.99 8.81 -6.80
N SER A 780 -25.25 7.76 -6.41
CA SER A 780 -25.26 7.21 -5.05
C SER A 780 -24.87 8.24 -3.99
N ALA A 781 -23.84 9.06 -4.26
CA ALA A 781 -23.42 10.10 -3.36
C ALA A 781 -24.49 11.20 -3.21
N ASN A 782 -25.06 11.68 -4.31
CA ASN A 782 -26.13 12.67 -4.30
C ASN A 782 -27.41 12.13 -3.63
N TYR A 783 -27.73 10.85 -3.80
CA TYR A 783 -28.86 10.21 -3.14
C TYR A 783 -28.67 10.15 -1.62
N VAL A 784 -27.48 9.74 -1.14
CA VAL A 784 -27.17 9.74 0.30
C VAL A 784 -27.22 11.16 0.87
N ALA A 785 -26.65 12.15 0.19
CA ALA A 785 -26.72 13.55 0.59
C ALA A 785 -28.18 14.06 0.67
N TRP A 786 -29.01 13.77 -0.35
CA TRP A 786 -30.42 14.10 -0.37
C TRP A 786 -31.18 13.47 0.80
N LYS A 787 -30.90 12.21 1.16
CA LYS A 787 -31.54 11.48 2.25
C LYS A 787 -31.17 12.02 3.63
N LEU A 788 -29.92 12.51 3.78
CA LEU A 788 -29.40 12.95 5.07
C LEU A 788 -29.53 14.47 5.34
N LYS A 789 -29.77 15.30 4.33
CA LYS A 789 -29.73 16.77 4.42
C LYS A 789 -30.65 17.38 5.49
N ASP A 790 -31.77 16.73 5.80
CA ASP A 790 -32.74 17.23 6.80
C ASP A 790 -32.31 16.89 8.24
N TYR A 791 -31.28 16.05 8.41
CA TYR A 791 -30.74 15.60 9.69
C TYR A 791 -29.34 16.15 9.96
N TYR A 792 -28.52 16.23 8.91
CA TYR A 792 -27.15 16.70 8.97
C TYR A 792 -26.92 17.73 7.86
N PRO A 793 -26.41 18.93 8.19
CA PRO A 793 -26.04 19.89 7.15
C PRO A 793 -25.01 19.26 6.18
N ILE A 794 -25.24 19.37 4.88
CA ILE A 794 -24.23 19.09 3.86
C ILE A 794 -23.33 20.33 3.79
N LEU A 795 -22.04 20.15 4.11
CA LEU A 795 -21.16 21.30 4.35
C LEU A 795 -20.76 22.01 3.06
N TYR A 796 -20.52 21.25 1.98
CA TYR A 796 -20.16 21.80 0.69
C TYR A 796 -21.01 21.21 -0.41
N THR A 797 -21.42 22.04 -1.33
CA THR A 797 -22.15 21.65 -2.54
C THR A 797 -21.68 22.52 -3.72
N GLY A 798 -21.70 21.96 -4.92
CA GLY A 798 -21.53 22.71 -6.15
C GLY A 798 -22.85 23.34 -6.63
N ASN A 799 -22.94 23.51 -7.95
CA ASN A 799 -24.13 24.05 -8.59
C ASN A 799 -25.39 23.26 -8.25
N ASP A 800 -26.51 23.97 -8.08
CA ASP A 800 -27.82 23.40 -7.74
C ASP A 800 -27.86 22.53 -6.47
N GLY A 801 -26.87 22.67 -5.57
CA GLY A 801 -26.78 21.89 -4.36
C GLY A 801 -26.30 20.45 -4.57
N LEU A 802 -25.71 20.14 -5.74
CA LEU A 802 -25.18 18.83 -6.09
C LEU A 802 -23.74 18.65 -5.63
N ILE A 803 -23.33 17.40 -5.51
CA ILE A 803 -21.97 17.00 -5.12
C ILE A 803 -21.37 16.03 -6.16
N ALA A 804 -20.08 15.77 -6.05
CA ALA A 804 -19.39 14.79 -6.90
C ALA A 804 -19.73 13.35 -6.46
N HIS A 805 -18.76 12.53 -6.12
CA HIS A 805 -18.93 11.13 -5.72
C HIS A 805 -18.87 10.90 -4.21
N GLU A 806 -18.70 11.97 -3.43
CA GLU A 806 -18.63 11.94 -1.97
C GLU A 806 -19.23 13.22 -1.38
N CYS A 807 -19.71 13.16 -0.14
CA CYS A 807 -20.26 14.30 0.56
C CYS A 807 -19.69 14.47 1.97
N ILE A 808 -19.65 15.71 2.44
CA ILE A 808 -19.24 16.03 3.82
C ILE A 808 -20.47 16.46 4.60
N ILE A 809 -20.80 15.72 5.66
CA ILE A 809 -21.84 16.10 6.62
C ILE A 809 -21.22 16.75 7.85
N ASP A 810 -21.86 17.81 8.33
CA ASP A 810 -21.42 18.59 9.50
C ASP A 810 -22.04 18.04 10.78
N THR A 811 -21.22 17.51 11.70
CA THR A 811 -21.66 17.01 13.01
C THR A 811 -21.35 17.97 14.16
N ARG A 812 -20.69 19.11 13.89
CA ARG A 812 -20.32 20.12 14.92
C ARG A 812 -21.52 20.68 15.68
N PRO A 813 -22.73 20.85 15.09
CA PRO A 813 -23.91 21.25 15.88
C PRO A 813 -24.25 20.26 17.00
N MET A 814 -24.06 18.94 16.77
CA MET A 814 -24.34 17.90 17.77
C MET A 814 -23.34 17.96 18.95
N ASP A 815 -22.10 18.26 18.66
CA ASP A 815 -21.06 18.45 19.71
C ASP A 815 -21.34 19.72 20.54
N ARG A 816 -21.65 20.83 19.87
CA ARG A 816 -21.97 22.08 20.53
C ARG A 816 -23.22 21.98 21.44
N ASP A 817 -24.28 21.32 20.95
CA ASP A 817 -25.60 21.32 21.58
C ASP A 817 -25.77 20.20 22.61
N ALA A 818 -25.05 19.10 22.52
CA ALA A 818 -25.21 17.92 23.39
C ALA A 818 -23.89 17.22 23.72
N HIS A 819 -22.74 17.79 23.36
CA HIS A 819 -21.41 17.17 23.52
C HIS A 819 -21.26 15.82 22.84
N ILE A 820 -22.02 15.57 21.76
CA ILE A 820 -21.90 14.37 20.93
C ILE A 820 -20.94 14.67 19.78
N GLY A 821 -19.69 14.27 19.94
CA GLY A 821 -18.64 14.49 18.95
C GLY A 821 -18.70 13.50 17.78
N VAL A 822 -17.95 13.79 16.72
CA VAL A 822 -17.85 12.94 15.53
C VAL A 822 -17.39 11.51 15.85
N ASP A 823 -16.51 11.36 16.86
CA ASP A 823 -16.03 10.05 17.31
C ASP A 823 -17.16 9.22 17.95
N ASP A 824 -18.09 9.85 18.70
CA ASP A 824 -19.24 9.16 19.28
C ASP A 824 -20.16 8.58 18.20
N ILE A 825 -20.40 9.34 17.12
CA ILE A 825 -21.19 8.92 15.97
C ILE A 825 -20.48 7.74 15.26
N ALA A 826 -19.19 7.87 15.03
CA ALA A 826 -18.39 6.82 14.40
C ALA A 826 -18.39 5.51 15.20
N LYS A 827 -18.23 5.58 16.53
CA LYS A 827 -18.31 4.41 17.40
C LYS A 827 -19.73 3.82 17.42
N ARG A 828 -20.77 4.64 17.37
CA ARG A 828 -22.15 4.16 17.34
C ARG A 828 -22.49 3.44 16.03
N LEU A 829 -21.93 3.86 14.89
CA LEU A 829 -22.08 3.14 13.61
C LEU A 829 -21.56 1.69 13.67
N ILE A 830 -20.57 1.40 14.50
CA ILE A 830 -20.09 0.03 14.74
C ILE A 830 -21.22 -0.87 15.28
N ASP A 831 -22.05 -0.35 16.18
CA ASP A 831 -23.19 -1.10 16.71
C ASP A 831 -24.27 -1.40 15.67
N TYR A 832 -24.37 -0.54 14.63
CA TYR A 832 -25.20 -0.76 13.43
C TYR A 832 -24.53 -1.67 12.40
N GLY A 833 -23.32 -2.14 12.67
CA GLY A 833 -22.55 -3.05 11.78
C GLY A 833 -21.86 -2.34 10.62
N PHE A 834 -21.51 -1.07 10.76
CA PHE A 834 -20.77 -0.31 9.75
C PHE A 834 -19.38 0.11 10.22
N HIS A 835 -18.45 0.14 9.27
CA HIS A 835 -17.27 0.99 9.36
C HIS A 835 -17.72 2.44 9.19
N ALA A 836 -17.30 3.34 10.08
CA ALA A 836 -17.67 4.75 9.95
C ALA A 836 -17.00 5.41 8.73
N PRO A 837 -17.61 6.47 8.17
CA PRO A 837 -16.98 7.34 7.17
C PRO A 837 -15.69 7.99 7.68
N THR A 838 -14.92 8.61 6.79
CA THR A 838 -13.71 9.36 7.15
C THR A 838 -14.04 10.52 8.08
N MET A 839 -13.38 10.54 9.25
CA MET A 839 -13.63 11.52 10.30
C MET A 839 -12.69 12.73 10.19
N SER A 840 -13.23 13.93 10.41
CA SER A 840 -12.46 15.18 10.59
C SER A 840 -11.48 15.47 9.47
N PHE A 841 -11.82 15.15 8.24
CA PHE A 841 -11.06 15.44 7.04
C PHE A 841 -12.00 15.90 5.90
N PRO A 842 -11.65 16.95 5.14
CA PRO A 842 -10.58 17.93 5.40
C PRO A 842 -10.93 18.92 6.53
N VAL A 843 -12.14 18.86 7.03
CA VAL A 843 -12.67 19.77 8.08
C VAL A 843 -12.87 19.01 9.39
N GLY A 844 -12.36 19.57 10.50
CA GLY A 844 -12.54 18.98 11.82
C GLY A 844 -14.01 18.90 12.24
N GLY A 845 -14.43 17.79 12.88
CA GLY A 845 -15.79 17.58 13.35
C GLY A 845 -16.81 17.30 12.25
N THR A 846 -16.38 16.65 11.15
CA THR A 846 -17.24 16.26 10.04
C THR A 846 -17.06 14.78 9.70
N LEU A 847 -17.98 14.23 8.91
CA LEU A 847 -17.86 12.91 8.29
C LEU A 847 -17.89 13.06 6.77
N MET A 848 -16.93 12.46 6.09
CA MET A 848 -16.88 12.38 4.64
C MET A 848 -17.34 11.00 4.19
N ILE A 849 -18.40 10.94 3.40
CA ILE A 849 -19.09 9.73 2.97
C ILE A 849 -18.89 9.54 1.47
N GLU A 850 -18.31 8.42 1.07
CA GLU A 850 -18.22 7.96 -0.32
C GLU A 850 -18.91 6.61 -0.44
N PRO A 851 -20.18 6.57 -0.90
CA PRO A 851 -20.82 5.32 -1.30
C PRO A 851 -20.40 5.03 -2.74
N THR A 852 -19.77 3.93 -2.99
CA THR A 852 -19.33 3.60 -4.35
C THR A 852 -20.49 3.16 -5.25
N GLU A 853 -20.24 3.01 -6.55
CA GLU A 853 -21.21 2.45 -7.49
C GLU A 853 -21.53 0.97 -7.27
N SER A 854 -20.69 0.28 -6.51
CA SER A 854 -20.85 -1.17 -6.27
C SER A 854 -21.83 -1.50 -5.14
N GLU A 855 -22.26 -0.52 -4.36
CA GLU A 855 -23.19 -0.73 -3.25
C GLU A 855 -24.65 -0.74 -3.71
N SER A 856 -25.43 -1.71 -3.22
CA SER A 856 -26.86 -1.80 -3.54
C SER A 856 -27.67 -0.68 -2.91
N LEU A 857 -28.81 -0.31 -3.51
CA LEU A 857 -29.73 0.65 -2.90
C LEU A 857 -30.15 0.23 -1.48
N GLN A 858 -30.35 -1.08 -1.25
CA GLN A 858 -30.70 -1.61 0.06
C GLN A 858 -29.62 -1.29 1.11
N GLU A 859 -28.34 -1.39 0.76
CA GLU A 859 -27.24 -1.11 1.67
C GLU A 859 -27.09 0.41 1.92
N LEU A 860 -27.28 1.23 0.87
CA LEU A 860 -27.32 2.70 1.02
C LEU A 860 -28.45 3.12 1.95
N GLU A 861 -29.66 2.54 1.80
CA GLU A 861 -30.79 2.78 2.68
C GLU A 861 -30.53 2.35 4.12
N ARG A 862 -29.90 1.18 4.32
CA ARG A 862 -29.50 0.70 5.65
C ARG A 862 -28.55 1.66 6.33
N PHE A 863 -27.56 2.19 5.60
CA PHE A 863 -26.62 3.19 6.11
C PHE A 863 -27.32 4.52 6.47
N CYS A 864 -28.13 5.06 5.55
CA CYS A 864 -28.88 6.29 5.80
C CYS A 864 -29.81 6.15 7.01
N ARG A 865 -30.49 5.00 7.13
CA ARG A 865 -31.33 4.71 8.29
C ARG A 865 -30.53 4.69 9.60
N ALA A 866 -29.35 4.06 9.61
CA ALA A 866 -28.47 4.07 10.80
C ALA A 866 -28.10 5.50 11.19
N MET A 867 -27.73 6.35 10.24
CA MET A 867 -27.43 7.77 10.48
C MET A 867 -28.65 8.54 11.04
N ILE A 868 -29.84 8.32 10.48
CA ILE A 868 -31.09 8.97 10.96
C ILE A 868 -31.44 8.53 12.38
N LEU A 869 -31.26 7.24 12.70
CA LEU A 869 -31.49 6.72 14.05
C LEU A 869 -30.47 7.30 15.05
N ILE A 870 -29.21 7.43 14.68
CA ILE A 870 -28.16 8.10 15.49
C ILE A 870 -28.54 9.56 15.74
N HIS A 871 -29.07 10.27 14.73
CA HIS A 871 -29.57 11.64 14.94
C HIS A 871 -30.74 11.67 15.92
N SER A 872 -31.64 10.69 15.86
CA SER A 872 -32.76 10.58 16.81
C SER A 872 -32.27 10.30 18.24
N GLU A 873 -31.21 9.50 18.40
CA GLU A 873 -30.54 9.27 19.69
C GLU A 873 -29.93 10.58 20.24
N TYR A 874 -29.28 11.37 19.38
CA TYR A 874 -28.74 12.69 19.72
C TYR A 874 -29.87 13.64 20.24
N LEU A 875 -31.03 13.66 19.58
CA LEU A 875 -32.14 14.50 20.02
C LEU A 875 -32.60 14.15 21.43
N LYS A 876 -32.57 12.88 21.83
CA LYS A 876 -32.89 12.46 23.19
C LYS A 876 -31.87 12.95 24.23
N VAL A 877 -30.60 12.96 23.88
CA VAL A 877 -29.56 13.56 24.75
C VAL A 877 -29.76 15.06 24.84
N ARG A 878 -29.98 15.74 23.71
CA ARG A 878 -30.19 17.19 23.67
C ARG A 878 -31.43 17.63 24.47
N SER A 879 -32.52 16.87 24.47
CA SER A 879 -33.74 17.16 25.23
C SER A 879 -33.62 16.85 26.72
N GLY A 880 -32.57 16.18 27.18
CA GLY A 880 -32.38 15.72 28.54
C GLY A 880 -33.16 14.44 28.90
N GLU A 881 -33.75 13.74 27.89
CA GLU A 881 -34.35 12.40 28.08
C GLU A 881 -33.27 11.38 28.46
N TRP A 882 -32.06 11.52 27.91
CA TRP A 882 -30.91 10.69 28.26
C TRP A 882 -29.79 11.53 28.89
N ASP A 883 -29.06 10.89 29.82
CA ASP A 883 -27.91 11.50 30.48
C ASP A 883 -26.81 11.81 29.45
N PRO A 884 -26.23 13.01 29.42
CA PRO A 884 -25.23 13.43 28.44
C PRO A 884 -23.91 12.60 28.53
N SER A 885 -23.64 12.00 29.71
CA SER A 885 -22.42 11.19 29.92
C SER A 885 -22.67 9.68 29.86
N ASN A 886 -23.93 9.24 29.99
CA ASN A 886 -24.29 7.82 30.01
C ASN A 886 -25.45 7.54 29.03
N ASN A 887 -25.16 7.43 27.77
CA ASN A 887 -26.12 7.22 26.69
C ASN A 887 -25.51 6.28 25.60
N PRO A 888 -26.31 5.77 24.65
CA PRO A 888 -25.81 4.84 23.64
C PRO A 888 -24.66 5.37 22.81
N LEU A 889 -24.61 6.68 22.52
CA LEU A 889 -23.59 7.33 21.71
C LEU A 889 -22.24 7.38 22.46
N LYS A 890 -22.27 7.76 23.74
CA LYS A 890 -21.05 7.82 24.57
C LYS A 890 -20.48 6.46 24.91
N ASN A 891 -21.34 5.47 25.05
CA ASN A 891 -20.94 4.12 25.46
C ASN A 891 -20.63 3.20 24.28
N ALA A 892 -20.90 3.60 23.04
CA ALA A 892 -20.55 2.83 21.86
C ALA A 892 -19.01 2.70 21.68
N PRO A 893 -18.56 1.60 21.06
CA PRO A 893 -19.33 0.45 20.65
C PRO A 893 -19.64 -0.49 21.82
N HIS A 894 -20.76 -1.24 21.74
CA HIS A 894 -21.18 -2.15 22.77
C HIS A 894 -20.71 -3.57 22.50
N THR A 895 -19.99 -4.14 23.46
CA THR A 895 -19.56 -5.53 23.47
C THR A 895 -20.60 -6.45 24.13
N LEU A 896 -20.43 -7.77 24.01
CA LEU A 896 -21.20 -8.74 24.80
C LEU A 896 -21.03 -8.52 26.30
N GLN A 897 -19.86 -8.09 26.78
CA GLN A 897 -19.59 -7.78 28.17
C GLN A 897 -20.49 -6.64 28.66
N ASP A 898 -20.74 -5.61 27.87
CA ASP A 898 -21.64 -4.51 28.20
C ASP A 898 -23.09 -4.97 28.38
N ILE A 899 -23.54 -5.89 27.49
CA ILE A 899 -24.93 -6.41 27.55
C ILE A 899 -25.15 -7.35 28.74
N LEU A 900 -24.13 -8.14 29.08
CA LEU A 900 -24.20 -9.10 30.18
C LEU A 900 -23.91 -8.50 31.56
N SER A 901 -23.37 -7.27 31.63
CA SER A 901 -23.06 -6.60 32.88
C SER A 901 -24.32 -6.32 33.71
N GLU A 902 -24.21 -6.53 35.01
CA GLU A 902 -25.27 -6.20 35.98
C GLU A 902 -25.39 -4.69 36.22
N SER A 903 -24.33 -3.91 35.96
CA SER A 903 -24.36 -2.45 36.03
C SER A 903 -25.30 -1.88 34.97
N GLY A 904 -26.28 -1.07 35.38
CA GLY A 904 -27.31 -0.50 34.49
C GLY A 904 -26.72 0.43 33.44
N LEU A 905 -27.12 0.28 32.17
CA LEU A 905 -26.68 1.12 31.05
C LEU A 905 -27.38 2.51 31.05
N GLY A 906 -28.28 2.85 31.95
CA GLY A 906 -29.03 4.12 31.88
C GLY A 906 -30.00 4.24 30.68
N TYR A 907 -30.03 3.24 29.79
CA TYR A 907 -30.90 3.10 28.62
C TYR A 907 -31.19 1.60 28.35
N PRO A 908 -32.18 1.26 27.49
CA PRO A 908 -32.56 -0.13 27.25
C PRO A 908 -31.43 -0.96 26.68
N ARG A 909 -31.15 -2.13 27.28
CA ARG A 909 -30.13 -3.09 26.77
C ARG A 909 -30.39 -3.53 25.34
N GLU A 910 -31.67 -3.65 24.98
CA GLU A 910 -32.06 -3.98 23.59
C GLU A 910 -31.53 -2.96 22.59
N LEU A 911 -31.56 -1.67 22.92
CA LEU A 911 -31.02 -0.60 22.09
C LEU A 911 -29.49 -0.66 21.96
N ALA A 912 -28.79 -1.09 23.00
CA ALA A 912 -27.36 -1.36 22.94
C ALA A 912 -27.03 -2.59 22.06
N ALA A 913 -27.80 -3.67 22.23
CA ALA A 913 -27.58 -4.93 21.53
C ALA A 913 -27.98 -4.88 20.05
N VAL A 914 -29.17 -4.36 19.76
CA VAL A 914 -29.79 -4.34 18.42
C VAL A 914 -30.44 -2.95 18.22
N PRO A 915 -29.63 -1.94 17.84
CA PRO A 915 -30.11 -0.56 17.73
C PRO A 915 -31.14 -0.38 16.62
N ASP A 916 -31.13 -1.21 15.60
CA ASP A 916 -32.17 -1.30 14.56
C ASP A 916 -32.70 -2.70 14.42
N ARG A 917 -34.00 -2.89 14.71
CA ARG A 917 -34.65 -4.20 14.63
C ARG A 917 -34.75 -4.76 13.22
N GLU A 918 -34.82 -3.90 12.21
CA GLU A 918 -34.86 -4.29 10.79
C GLU A 918 -33.51 -4.80 10.32
N SER A 919 -32.44 -4.28 10.87
CA SER A 919 -31.05 -4.64 10.53
C SER A 919 -30.41 -5.67 11.48
N LYS A 920 -31.20 -6.36 12.32
CA LYS A 920 -30.67 -7.30 13.32
C LYS A 920 -29.78 -8.42 12.73
N GLY A 921 -30.04 -8.82 11.47
CA GLY A 921 -29.25 -9.82 10.76
C GLY A 921 -27.82 -9.35 10.40
N SER A 922 -27.59 -8.04 10.36
CA SER A 922 -26.27 -7.43 10.11
C SER A 922 -25.53 -7.05 11.37
N LYS A 923 -25.96 -7.53 12.57
CA LYS A 923 -25.30 -7.20 13.84
C LYS A 923 -23.86 -7.73 13.85
N TYR A 924 -22.96 -6.82 14.11
CA TYR A 924 -21.56 -7.10 14.42
C TYR A 924 -21.32 -6.91 15.91
N TRP A 925 -20.61 -7.84 16.54
CA TRP A 925 -20.20 -7.75 17.92
C TRP A 925 -18.72 -7.38 18.00
N PRO A 926 -18.39 -6.13 18.39
CA PRO A 926 -16.99 -5.73 18.55
C PRO A 926 -16.32 -6.55 19.65
N SER A 927 -15.09 -6.97 19.40
CA SER A 927 -14.30 -7.76 20.36
C SER A 927 -13.77 -6.93 21.53
N VAL A 928 -13.74 -5.61 21.39
CA VAL A 928 -13.32 -4.64 22.41
C VAL A 928 -14.31 -3.47 22.45
N ALA A 929 -14.49 -2.87 23.62
CA ALA A 929 -15.20 -1.63 23.78
C ALA A 929 -14.35 -0.43 23.32
N ARG A 930 -14.80 0.81 23.56
CA ARG A 930 -14.05 2.05 23.21
C ARG A 930 -12.63 1.99 23.78
N ILE A 931 -11.64 2.16 22.91
CA ILE A 931 -10.23 2.07 23.26
C ILE A 931 -9.73 3.35 23.90
N ASP A 932 -8.96 3.22 24.97
CA ASP A 932 -8.28 4.36 25.62
C ASP A 932 -6.99 4.72 24.86
N ASN A 933 -7.09 5.73 24.01
CA ASN A 933 -5.96 6.25 23.25
C ASN A 933 -4.90 6.92 24.13
N VAL A 934 -5.30 7.57 25.22
CA VAL A 934 -4.39 8.28 26.13
C VAL A 934 -3.55 7.27 26.91
N TYR A 935 -4.15 6.20 27.38
CA TYR A 935 -3.42 5.10 28.01
C TYR A 935 -2.35 4.52 27.09
N GLY A 936 -2.74 4.20 25.83
CA GLY A 936 -1.83 3.62 24.85
C GLY A 936 -0.66 4.55 24.48
N ASP A 937 -0.88 5.88 24.44
CA ASP A 937 0.18 6.85 24.16
C ASP A 937 1.15 7.00 25.35
N ARG A 938 0.66 6.87 26.58
CA ARG A 938 1.49 6.95 27.79
C ARG A 938 2.25 5.66 28.08
N ASN A 939 1.70 4.51 27.64
CA ASN A 939 2.25 3.18 27.88
C ASN A 939 2.56 2.49 26.54
N LEU A 940 3.46 3.08 25.78
CA LEU A 940 3.78 2.64 24.43
C LEU A 940 4.44 1.25 24.41
N VAL A 941 3.73 0.24 23.90
CA VAL A 941 4.24 -1.10 23.65
C VAL A 941 3.93 -1.46 22.19
N CYS A 942 4.96 -1.57 21.36
CA CYS A 942 4.83 -1.84 19.92
C CYS A 942 5.36 -3.22 19.50
N ALA A 943 5.92 -3.99 20.41
CA ALA A 943 6.33 -5.38 20.21
C ALA A 943 6.16 -6.13 21.52
N CYS A 944 5.99 -7.45 21.46
CA CYS A 944 6.06 -8.29 22.66
C CYS A 944 7.48 -8.22 23.22
N PRO A 945 7.65 -7.99 24.51
CA PRO A 945 8.98 -8.14 25.12
C PRO A 945 9.43 -9.61 25.02
N PRO A 946 10.74 -9.88 24.92
CA PRO A 946 11.24 -11.25 24.94
C PRO A 946 10.88 -11.93 26.29
N MET A 947 10.67 -13.24 26.27
CA MET A 947 10.29 -13.98 27.49
C MET A 947 11.29 -13.82 28.63
N SER A 948 12.57 -13.66 28.33
CA SER A 948 13.61 -13.37 29.29
C SER A 948 13.40 -12.09 30.11
N SER A 949 12.62 -11.13 29.61
CA SER A 949 12.27 -9.90 30.33
C SER A 949 11.29 -10.14 31.48
N TYR A 950 10.63 -11.29 31.52
CA TYR A 950 9.71 -11.71 32.59
C TYR A 950 10.39 -12.58 33.64
N GLU A 951 11.63 -12.99 33.41
CA GLU A 951 12.41 -13.70 34.42
C GLU A 951 12.83 -12.71 35.52
N PRO A 952 12.73 -13.08 36.80
CA PRO A 952 13.24 -12.24 37.86
C PRO A 952 14.74 -11.98 37.63
N PRO A 953 15.23 -10.76 37.86
CA PRO A 953 16.63 -10.48 37.71
C PRO A 953 17.43 -11.48 38.55
N ASN A 954 18.37 -12.17 37.89
CA ASN A 954 19.27 -13.07 38.61
C ASN A 954 19.83 -12.31 39.79
N GLN A 955 19.50 -12.72 41.01
CA GLN A 955 20.11 -12.16 42.21
C GLN A 955 21.61 -12.43 42.13
N PRO A 956 22.48 -11.44 42.32
CA PRO A 956 23.94 -11.60 42.24
C PRO A 956 24.48 -12.59 43.27
#